data_f5c23a1415e77bd35fb9736440a335ff
#
_entry.id   f5c23a1415e77bd35fb9736440a335ff
#
_cell.length_a   1.000
_cell.length_b   1.000
_cell.length_c   1.000
_cell.angle_alpha   90.00
_cell.angle_beta   90.00
_cell.angle_gamma   90.00
#
_symmetry.space_group_name_H-M   'P 1'
#
loop_
_entity.id
_entity.type
_entity.pdbx_description
1 polymer ?
#
loop_
_entity_poly.entity_id
_entity_poly.type
_entity_poly.pdbx_seq_one_letter_code
_entity_poly.pdbx_strand_id
1 'polypeptide(L)'
;VDATTFRESASGRLVTAEGGYPAFVPAPLPPVLDFSVELAERLSAADAALGELSGLAGARRDPQILVAPFLRQEAVLSSRIEGTPATLVDLLFDEVAASPDLELRENLREVRNYVAALQYGVERLADVPLGSKLVLELHERLLRGVRGAGWTPGEFRTGQNWIGPPGSTIETAVYVPPPVAEMHQALASWDAFLGERRGLPPLVQCALMHERFEAIHPFMEGNGRLGRLLITLFLIDRGRLSQPLLYPSAYIEAHRAAYYDLLQDVRTSGAWEPWLLFFCDAVRETAERASAQTRALMALREQYRWKVSGHARELVDDLFRTPFVTVPEAQQTLGVSNATARKAVRELQEWGMLEELAARRWPRAYIARPILDAMQAPLEDLRMTSEATAERAPLKSATDVEEPPEKPAERHMAEALALIDEARRYGVQVRLMGGLAVRRYCTDLVFMDREYSDIDLVGLSLQNRGLDEVFQRLGYAENRLVTEATGAGQLQYVKTLALEGAGEDLLVDHVDVFLDVMRMDHDLDVRERLLIDDYAISPADAFVGKLQIGRLNMKDAHDVIALVKDVPVREADDEHSLCVPCIAATCAADWGLYEDVLANIEKVLVLLDDFELDDEERARVLRRLEVIRAAIEAEEKPVGWRLRARVGRRVAWRRSIEDQDGTDVIAPEWDWRRDLG
;
A
#
# COMPACT_ATOMS: atom_id res chain seq x y z
N VAL A 1 -22.20 -31.16 -31.66
CA VAL A 1 -21.95 -31.86 -30.37
C VAL A 1 -21.97 -33.35 -30.64
N ASP A 2 -20.88 -34.04 -30.25
CA ASP A 2 -20.85 -35.48 -30.28
C ASP A 2 -21.59 -36.04 -29.06
N ALA A 3 -22.83 -36.46 -29.25
CA ALA A 3 -23.68 -36.96 -28.18
C ALA A 3 -23.11 -38.22 -27.48
N THR A 4 -22.17 -38.91 -28.13
CA THR A 4 -21.56 -40.14 -27.57
C THR A 4 -20.53 -39.81 -26.46
N THR A 5 -20.02 -38.59 -26.41
CA THR A 5 -19.07 -38.15 -25.38
C THR A 5 -19.76 -37.74 -24.07
N PHE A 6 -21.06 -37.40 -24.13
CA PHE A 6 -21.82 -37.03 -22.93
C PHE A 6 -22.38 -38.29 -22.28
N ARG A 7 -21.91 -38.59 -21.11
CA ARG A 7 -22.51 -39.63 -20.27
C ARG A 7 -23.67 -39.02 -19.48
N GLU A 8 -24.74 -39.78 -19.24
CA GLU A 8 -25.70 -39.38 -18.21
C GLU A 8 -24.93 -39.27 -16.89
N SER A 9 -24.72 -38.05 -16.46
CA SER A 9 -23.93 -37.73 -15.27
C SER A 9 -24.72 -36.84 -14.33
N ALA A 10 -24.26 -36.73 -13.09
CA ALA A 10 -24.83 -35.81 -12.12
C ALA A 10 -24.70 -34.33 -12.53
N SER A 11 -23.91 -34.01 -13.59
CA SER A 11 -23.71 -32.63 -14.07
C SER A 11 -24.84 -32.13 -14.98
N GLY A 12 -25.59 -33.02 -15.63
CA GLY A 12 -26.70 -32.64 -16.50
C GLY A 12 -27.10 -33.74 -17.48
N ARG A 13 -27.89 -33.37 -18.47
CA ARG A 13 -28.42 -34.28 -19.50
C ARG A 13 -28.48 -33.63 -20.87
N LEU A 14 -28.37 -34.42 -21.92
CA LEU A 14 -28.67 -33.96 -23.29
C LEU A 14 -30.19 -33.98 -23.53
N VAL A 15 -30.66 -32.96 -24.23
CA VAL A 15 -32.01 -32.85 -24.78
C VAL A 15 -31.94 -32.62 -26.30
N THR A 16 -32.91 -33.11 -27.03
CA THR A 16 -33.05 -32.76 -28.46
C THR A 16 -33.84 -31.45 -28.55
N ALA A 17 -33.21 -30.37 -29.01
CA ALA A 17 -33.87 -29.11 -29.21
C ALA A 17 -34.81 -29.10 -30.43
N GLU A 18 -35.66 -28.09 -30.60
CA GLU A 18 -36.64 -28.00 -31.70
C GLU A 18 -36.03 -28.12 -33.06
N GLY A 19 -34.77 -27.70 -33.25
CA GLY A 19 -34.02 -27.86 -34.51
C GLY A 19 -33.42 -29.25 -34.78
N GLY A 20 -33.66 -30.24 -33.89
CA GLY A 20 -33.19 -31.63 -34.07
C GLY A 20 -31.73 -31.86 -33.62
N TYR A 21 -31.05 -30.88 -33.05
CA TYR A 21 -29.66 -30.96 -32.55
C TYR A 21 -29.66 -31.26 -31.03
N PRO A 22 -28.59 -31.91 -30.54
CA PRO A 22 -28.43 -32.13 -29.09
C PRO A 22 -27.99 -30.85 -28.39
N ALA A 23 -28.61 -30.52 -27.26
CA ALA A 23 -28.24 -29.41 -26.37
C ALA A 23 -28.08 -29.93 -24.94
N PHE A 24 -27.14 -29.41 -24.19
CA PHE A 24 -26.87 -29.81 -22.81
C PHE A 24 -27.67 -28.95 -21.83
N VAL A 25 -28.41 -29.59 -20.95
CA VAL A 25 -29.16 -28.98 -19.85
C VAL A 25 -28.46 -29.35 -18.55
N PRO A 26 -27.81 -28.36 -17.87
CA PRO A 26 -27.09 -28.63 -16.62
C PRO A 26 -28.06 -28.99 -15.48
N ALA A 27 -27.62 -29.87 -14.58
CA ALA A 27 -28.36 -30.23 -13.36
C ALA A 27 -28.28 -29.07 -12.34
N PRO A 28 -29.19 -28.95 -11.37
CA PRO A 28 -29.09 -27.98 -10.30
C PRO A 28 -27.81 -28.15 -9.48
N LEU A 29 -27.33 -27.02 -8.89
CA LEU A 29 -26.22 -26.99 -7.95
C LEU A 29 -26.74 -27.17 -6.51
N PRO A 30 -25.93 -27.70 -5.56
CA PRO A 30 -24.58 -28.27 -5.78
C PRO A 30 -24.65 -29.71 -6.30
N PRO A 31 -23.64 -30.20 -7.03
CA PRO A 31 -23.47 -31.62 -7.28
C PRO A 31 -23.08 -32.36 -6.01
N VAL A 32 -23.10 -33.70 -6.05
CA VAL A 32 -22.44 -34.50 -5.03
C VAL A 32 -20.94 -34.39 -5.22
N LEU A 33 -20.23 -33.91 -4.21
CA LEU A 33 -18.79 -33.72 -4.21
C LEU A 33 -18.12 -34.67 -3.21
N ASP A 34 -17.07 -35.34 -3.66
CA ASP A 34 -16.14 -36.03 -2.80
C ASP A 34 -14.97 -35.05 -2.50
N PHE A 35 -14.70 -34.83 -1.22
CA PHE A 35 -13.58 -34.00 -0.79
C PHE A 35 -12.35 -34.88 -0.55
N SER A 36 -11.45 -34.96 -1.52
CA SER A 36 -10.15 -35.60 -1.33
C SER A 36 -9.26 -34.81 -0.41
N VAL A 37 -8.19 -35.42 0.13
CA VAL A 37 -7.17 -34.77 0.91
C VAL A 37 -6.47 -33.66 0.05
N GLU A 38 -6.21 -34.00 -1.20
CA GLU A 38 -5.60 -33.05 -2.15
C GLU A 38 -6.45 -31.77 -2.36
N LEU A 39 -7.77 -31.94 -2.54
CA LEU A 39 -8.68 -30.80 -2.67
C LEU A 39 -8.72 -29.97 -1.39
N ALA A 40 -8.72 -30.63 -0.21
CA ALA A 40 -8.70 -29.92 1.06
C ALA A 40 -7.42 -29.11 1.28
N GLU A 41 -6.25 -29.65 0.90
CA GLU A 41 -4.96 -28.96 0.98
C GLU A 41 -4.91 -27.76 0.05
N ARG A 42 -5.30 -27.91 -1.24
CA ARG A 42 -5.31 -26.79 -2.19
C ARG A 42 -6.31 -25.71 -1.84
N LEU A 43 -7.48 -26.09 -1.33
CA LEU A 43 -8.49 -25.17 -0.84
C LEU A 43 -7.97 -24.35 0.34
N SER A 44 -7.31 -25.01 1.30
CA SER A 44 -6.70 -24.33 2.45
C SER A 44 -5.62 -23.33 2.03
N ALA A 45 -4.74 -23.73 1.10
CA ALA A 45 -3.69 -22.86 0.57
C ALA A 45 -4.28 -21.65 -0.20
N ALA A 46 -5.30 -21.88 -1.02
CA ALA A 46 -5.97 -20.82 -1.76
C ALA A 46 -6.71 -19.81 -0.83
N ASP A 47 -7.38 -20.34 0.21
CA ASP A 47 -8.04 -19.49 1.22
C ASP A 47 -7.04 -18.67 2.03
N ALA A 48 -5.88 -19.23 2.39
CA ALA A 48 -4.81 -18.51 3.08
C ALA A 48 -4.26 -17.37 2.21
N ALA A 49 -3.89 -17.65 0.96
CA ALA A 49 -3.39 -16.64 0.03
C ALA A 49 -4.42 -15.52 -0.24
N LEU A 50 -5.70 -15.87 -0.35
CA LEU A 50 -6.78 -14.90 -0.54
C LEU A 50 -6.99 -14.03 0.72
N GLY A 51 -6.88 -14.63 1.90
CA GLY A 51 -6.95 -13.93 3.19
C GLY A 51 -5.83 -12.91 3.36
N GLU A 52 -4.60 -13.29 3.00
CA GLU A 52 -3.44 -12.39 2.98
C GLU A 52 -3.66 -11.20 2.03
N LEU A 53 -4.06 -11.45 0.77
CA LEU A 53 -4.36 -10.40 -0.19
C LEU A 53 -5.44 -9.45 0.32
N SER A 54 -6.51 -9.99 0.91
CA SER A 54 -7.61 -9.19 1.47
C SER A 54 -7.15 -8.33 2.65
N GLY A 55 -6.25 -8.84 3.50
CA GLY A 55 -5.65 -8.13 4.63
C GLY A 55 -4.80 -6.94 4.20
N LEU A 56 -3.97 -7.10 3.15
CA LEU A 56 -3.15 -6.03 2.59
C LEU A 56 -3.98 -4.83 2.09
N ALA A 57 -5.20 -5.10 1.57
CA ALA A 57 -6.10 -4.04 1.09
C ALA A 57 -6.82 -3.31 2.23
N GLY A 58 -7.19 -4.03 3.31
CA GLY A 58 -8.00 -3.51 4.41
C GLY A 58 -7.26 -2.55 5.35
N ALA A 59 -5.94 -2.60 5.37
CA ALA A 59 -5.11 -1.87 6.32
C ALA A 59 -4.86 -0.39 5.97
N ARG A 60 -5.46 0.21 4.91
CA ARG A 60 -5.05 1.52 4.40
C ARG A 60 -6.17 2.53 4.14
N ARG A 61 -5.80 3.85 4.28
CA ARG A 61 -6.70 5.00 4.08
C ARG A 61 -7.08 5.29 2.62
N ASP A 62 -6.30 4.85 1.63
CA ASP A 62 -6.62 5.00 0.19
C ASP A 62 -6.35 3.70 -0.58
N PRO A 63 -7.29 2.73 -0.57
CA PRO A 63 -7.17 1.49 -1.32
C PRO A 63 -7.24 1.69 -2.84
N GLN A 64 -7.76 2.82 -3.32
CA GLN A 64 -7.95 3.10 -4.76
C GLN A 64 -6.63 3.09 -5.54
N ILE A 65 -5.53 3.53 -4.93
CA ILE A 65 -4.20 3.55 -5.56
C ILE A 65 -3.74 2.12 -5.91
N LEU A 66 -4.09 1.14 -5.07
CA LEU A 66 -3.73 -0.26 -5.29
C LEU A 66 -4.73 -1.00 -6.17
N VAL A 67 -6.02 -0.65 -6.10
CA VAL A 67 -7.09 -1.35 -6.83
C VAL A 67 -7.01 -1.11 -8.34
N ALA A 68 -6.74 0.11 -8.77
CA ALA A 68 -6.79 0.49 -10.17
C ALA A 68 -5.87 -0.35 -11.10
N PRO A 69 -4.60 -0.66 -10.75
CA PRO A 69 -3.75 -1.52 -11.57
C PRO A 69 -4.30 -2.93 -11.77
N PHE A 70 -4.79 -3.55 -10.68
CA PHE A 70 -5.29 -4.94 -10.72
C PHE A 70 -6.60 -5.07 -11.50
N LEU A 71 -7.51 -4.09 -11.36
CA LEU A 71 -8.72 -4.00 -12.18
C LEU A 71 -8.41 -3.96 -13.68
N ARG A 72 -7.44 -3.12 -14.07
CA ARG A 72 -7.03 -2.99 -15.47
C ARG A 72 -6.35 -4.26 -15.98
N GLN A 73 -5.54 -4.90 -15.14
CA GLN A 73 -4.87 -6.15 -15.49
C GLN A 73 -5.87 -7.27 -15.71
N GLU A 74 -6.85 -7.45 -14.82
CA GLU A 74 -7.94 -8.40 -14.99
C GLU A 74 -8.72 -8.12 -16.28
N ALA A 75 -9.09 -6.86 -16.53
CA ALA A 75 -9.84 -6.48 -17.71
C ALA A 75 -9.10 -6.79 -19.03
N VAL A 76 -7.80 -6.51 -19.09
CA VAL A 76 -6.95 -6.81 -20.24
C VAL A 76 -6.86 -8.32 -20.46
N LEU A 77 -6.53 -9.10 -19.42
CA LEU A 77 -6.34 -10.54 -19.52
C LEU A 77 -7.64 -11.26 -19.84
N SER A 78 -8.75 -10.88 -19.21
CA SER A 78 -10.07 -11.43 -19.50
C SER A 78 -10.50 -11.14 -20.94
N SER A 79 -10.23 -9.93 -21.46
CA SER A 79 -10.54 -9.60 -22.86
C SER A 79 -9.64 -10.32 -23.85
N ARG A 80 -8.37 -10.57 -23.49
CA ARG A 80 -7.41 -11.32 -24.29
C ARG A 80 -7.81 -12.80 -24.45
N ILE A 81 -8.39 -13.43 -23.43
CA ILE A 81 -8.95 -14.77 -23.52
C ILE A 81 -10.01 -14.84 -24.63
N GLU A 82 -10.80 -13.79 -24.83
CA GLU A 82 -11.81 -13.69 -25.89
C GLU A 82 -11.26 -13.18 -27.24
N GLY A 83 -9.93 -12.99 -27.33
CA GLY A 83 -9.26 -12.63 -28.58
C GLY A 83 -9.08 -11.14 -28.83
N THR A 84 -9.29 -10.27 -27.83
CA THR A 84 -9.04 -8.82 -27.94
C THR A 84 -7.52 -8.54 -27.78
N PRO A 85 -6.80 -8.07 -28.82
CA PRO A 85 -5.33 -7.94 -28.79
C PRO A 85 -4.90 -6.61 -28.13
N ALA A 86 -5.37 -6.32 -26.91
CA ALA A 86 -4.98 -5.14 -26.14
C ALA A 86 -3.99 -5.52 -25.03
N THR A 87 -3.04 -4.63 -24.74
CA THR A 87 -2.10 -4.78 -23.62
C THR A 87 -2.41 -3.78 -22.49
N LEU A 88 -1.88 -4.05 -21.30
CA LEU A 88 -1.99 -3.10 -20.16
C LEU A 88 -1.32 -1.76 -20.52
N VAL A 89 -0.19 -1.80 -21.22
CA VAL A 89 0.53 -0.59 -21.67
C VAL A 89 -0.33 0.23 -22.63
N ASP A 90 -1.00 -0.41 -23.59
CA ASP A 90 -1.89 0.27 -24.52
C ASP A 90 -3.05 0.96 -23.80
N LEU A 91 -3.66 0.28 -22.83
CA LEU A 91 -4.76 0.82 -22.02
C LEU A 91 -4.32 2.05 -21.23
N LEU A 92 -3.23 1.92 -20.46
CA LEU A 92 -2.71 2.97 -19.62
C LEU A 92 -2.21 4.17 -20.42
N PHE A 93 -1.60 3.92 -21.60
CA PHE A 93 -1.14 4.97 -22.48
C PHE A 93 -2.31 5.73 -23.14
N ASP A 94 -3.37 5.03 -23.56
CA ASP A 94 -4.52 5.65 -24.21
C ASP A 94 -5.38 6.48 -23.21
N GLU A 95 -5.30 6.20 -21.91
CA GLU A 95 -5.89 7.06 -20.85
C GLU A 95 -5.24 8.45 -20.83
N VAL A 96 -3.95 8.56 -21.17
CA VAL A 96 -3.12 9.76 -21.12
C VAL A 96 -3.03 10.45 -22.48
N ALA A 97 -2.96 9.69 -23.56
CA ALA A 97 -2.82 10.18 -24.92
C ALA A 97 -3.53 9.26 -25.90
N ALA A 98 -4.75 9.64 -26.30
CA ALA A 98 -5.58 8.83 -27.18
C ALA A 98 -4.82 8.30 -28.40
N SER A 99 -4.89 6.99 -28.63
CA SER A 99 -4.28 6.34 -29.78
C SER A 99 -4.88 6.85 -31.10
N PRO A 100 -4.08 7.09 -32.15
CA PRO A 100 -4.60 7.39 -33.48
C PRO A 100 -5.19 6.16 -34.19
N ASP A 101 -4.85 4.96 -33.74
CA ASP A 101 -5.31 3.69 -34.31
C ASP A 101 -6.77 3.42 -33.87
N LEU A 102 -7.68 3.34 -34.85
CA LEU A 102 -9.11 3.13 -34.59
C LEU A 102 -9.40 1.72 -34.08
N GLU A 103 -8.73 0.70 -34.63
CA GLU A 103 -8.91 -0.69 -34.22
C GLU A 103 -8.45 -0.89 -32.78
N LEU A 104 -7.28 -0.37 -32.45
CA LEU A 104 -6.80 -0.39 -31.05
C LEU A 104 -7.75 0.33 -30.10
N ARG A 105 -8.31 1.47 -30.51
CA ARG A 105 -9.30 2.21 -29.68
C ARG A 105 -10.60 1.42 -29.46
N GLU A 106 -11.05 0.66 -30.44
CA GLU A 106 -12.22 -0.24 -30.27
C GLU A 106 -11.90 -1.36 -29.29
N ASN A 107 -10.75 -2.01 -29.44
CA ASN A 107 -10.27 -3.03 -28.50
C ASN A 107 -10.13 -2.49 -27.07
N LEU A 108 -9.54 -1.30 -26.90
CA LEU A 108 -9.41 -0.64 -25.61
C LEU A 108 -10.76 -0.23 -25.01
N ARG A 109 -11.77 0.04 -25.84
CA ARG A 109 -13.14 0.30 -25.34
C ARG A 109 -13.75 -0.93 -24.69
N GLU A 110 -13.52 -2.13 -25.25
CA GLU A 110 -13.96 -3.39 -24.64
C GLU A 110 -13.34 -3.56 -23.23
N VAL A 111 -12.04 -3.30 -23.12
CA VAL A 111 -11.31 -3.41 -21.85
C VAL A 111 -11.82 -2.37 -20.83
N ARG A 112 -12.03 -1.11 -21.23
CA ARG A 112 -12.60 -0.07 -20.37
C ARG A 112 -14.01 -0.40 -19.90
N ASN A 113 -14.84 -0.97 -20.78
CA ASN A 113 -16.17 -1.42 -20.39
C ASN A 113 -16.11 -2.51 -19.30
N TYR A 114 -15.14 -3.43 -19.39
CA TYR A 114 -14.92 -4.43 -18.34
C TYR A 114 -14.56 -3.77 -17.00
N VAL A 115 -13.60 -2.84 -17.01
CA VAL A 115 -13.22 -2.08 -15.79
C VAL A 115 -14.44 -1.37 -15.20
N ALA A 116 -15.20 -0.65 -16.05
CA ALA A 116 -16.41 0.06 -15.61
C ALA A 116 -17.51 -0.87 -15.10
N ALA A 117 -17.67 -2.05 -15.72
CA ALA A 117 -18.65 -3.04 -15.27
C ALA A 117 -18.25 -3.64 -13.91
N LEU A 118 -16.96 -3.95 -13.69
CA LEU A 118 -16.47 -4.50 -12.43
C LEU A 118 -16.57 -3.46 -11.29
N GLN A 119 -16.15 -2.21 -11.53
CA GLN A 119 -16.31 -1.12 -10.54
C GLN A 119 -17.78 -0.91 -10.16
N TYR A 120 -18.65 -0.83 -11.16
CA TYR A 120 -20.09 -0.72 -10.92
C TYR A 120 -20.63 -1.92 -10.12
N GLY A 121 -20.20 -3.12 -10.43
CA GLY A 121 -20.59 -4.34 -9.72
C GLY A 121 -20.22 -4.30 -8.25
N VAL A 122 -18.99 -3.86 -7.93
CA VAL A 122 -18.51 -3.70 -6.55
C VAL A 122 -19.38 -2.71 -5.76
N GLU A 123 -19.66 -1.55 -6.35
CA GLU A 123 -20.52 -0.54 -5.73
C GLU A 123 -21.97 -1.05 -5.56
N ARG A 124 -22.47 -1.75 -6.58
CA ARG A 124 -23.86 -2.20 -6.65
C ARG A 124 -24.20 -3.34 -5.72
N LEU A 125 -23.20 -4.16 -5.33
CA LEU A 125 -23.37 -5.23 -4.34
C LEU A 125 -23.87 -4.74 -2.98
N ALA A 126 -23.71 -3.47 -2.64
CA ALA A 126 -24.26 -2.89 -1.43
C ALA A 126 -25.80 -2.88 -1.43
N ASP A 127 -26.44 -2.76 -2.61
CA ASP A 127 -27.88 -2.59 -2.75
C ASP A 127 -28.58 -3.78 -3.40
N VAL A 128 -27.87 -4.52 -4.26
CA VAL A 128 -28.43 -5.61 -5.07
C VAL A 128 -27.58 -6.87 -4.86
N PRO A 129 -28.18 -7.96 -4.40
CA PRO A 129 -27.46 -9.21 -4.23
C PRO A 129 -26.97 -9.74 -5.58
N LEU A 130 -25.86 -10.49 -5.55
CA LEU A 130 -25.35 -11.18 -6.73
C LEU A 130 -26.40 -12.17 -7.26
N GLY A 131 -26.74 -12.05 -8.54
CA GLY A 131 -27.77 -12.84 -9.21
C GLY A 131 -28.13 -12.26 -10.57
N SER A 132 -29.15 -12.86 -11.22
CA SER A 132 -29.57 -12.53 -12.59
C SER A 132 -29.82 -11.05 -12.81
N LYS A 133 -30.39 -10.32 -11.84
CA LYS A 133 -30.64 -8.88 -11.96
C LYS A 133 -29.35 -8.08 -12.13
N LEU A 134 -28.35 -8.34 -11.26
CA LEU A 134 -27.06 -7.65 -11.36
C LEU A 134 -26.31 -8.05 -12.63
N VAL A 135 -26.40 -9.33 -13.01
CA VAL A 135 -25.80 -9.87 -14.24
C VAL A 135 -26.30 -9.12 -15.49
N LEU A 136 -27.59 -8.80 -15.60
CA LEU A 136 -28.13 -8.01 -16.71
C LEU A 136 -27.59 -6.59 -16.73
N GLU A 137 -27.52 -5.94 -15.56
CA GLU A 137 -26.95 -4.59 -15.41
C GLU A 137 -25.45 -4.55 -15.78
N LEU A 138 -24.69 -5.58 -15.44
CA LEU A 138 -23.27 -5.72 -15.79
C LEU A 138 -23.06 -5.98 -17.27
N HIS A 139 -23.87 -6.88 -17.86
CA HIS A 139 -23.80 -7.20 -19.28
C HIS A 139 -24.07 -5.98 -20.17
N GLU A 140 -25.08 -5.14 -19.82
CA GLU A 140 -25.35 -3.90 -20.52
C GLU A 140 -24.12 -2.99 -20.58
N ARG A 141 -23.40 -2.86 -19.45
CA ARG A 141 -22.19 -2.03 -19.36
C ARG A 141 -21.03 -2.62 -20.14
N LEU A 142 -20.84 -3.93 -20.04
CA LEU A 142 -19.76 -4.66 -20.69
C LEU A 142 -19.80 -4.52 -22.22
N LEU A 143 -20.98 -4.54 -22.81
CA LEU A 143 -21.16 -4.48 -24.27
C LEU A 143 -21.53 -3.09 -24.80
N ARG A 144 -21.44 -2.02 -23.99
CA ARG A 144 -21.82 -0.69 -24.42
C ARG A 144 -20.93 -0.15 -25.56
N GLY A 145 -21.50 -0.07 -26.77
CA GLY A 145 -20.85 0.54 -27.94
C GLY A 145 -19.61 -0.20 -28.46
N VAL A 146 -19.51 -1.49 -28.19
CA VAL A 146 -18.43 -2.37 -28.66
C VAL A 146 -18.98 -3.49 -29.53
N ARG A 147 -18.09 -4.36 -30.05
CA ARG A 147 -18.48 -5.57 -30.76
C ARG A 147 -19.46 -6.38 -29.91
N GLY A 148 -20.52 -6.87 -30.50
CA GLY A 148 -21.62 -7.54 -29.81
C GLY A 148 -22.75 -6.63 -29.30
N ALA A 149 -22.63 -5.28 -29.39
CA ALA A 149 -23.67 -4.36 -29.01
C ALA A 149 -24.99 -4.53 -29.82
N GLY A 150 -24.96 -5.16 -30.97
CA GLY A 150 -26.14 -5.54 -31.75
C GLY A 150 -26.93 -6.72 -31.18
N TRP A 151 -26.43 -7.42 -30.15
CA TRP A 151 -27.04 -8.57 -29.50
C TRP A 151 -27.74 -8.23 -28.18
N THR A 152 -28.54 -7.20 -28.15
CA THR A 152 -29.37 -6.76 -26.98
C THR A 152 -28.61 -6.76 -25.65
N PRO A 153 -27.65 -5.81 -25.43
CA PRO A 153 -26.97 -5.70 -24.16
C PRO A 153 -27.95 -5.54 -22.97
N GLY A 154 -27.75 -6.31 -21.93
CA GLY A 154 -28.63 -6.29 -20.74
C GLY A 154 -29.84 -7.20 -20.82
N GLU A 155 -29.96 -8.03 -21.89
CA GLU A 155 -31.06 -8.98 -22.04
C GLU A 155 -30.53 -10.40 -22.25
N PHE A 156 -31.20 -11.40 -21.66
CA PHE A 156 -30.90 -12.80 -21.94
C PHE A 156 -31.27 -13.14 -23.39
N ARG A 157 -30.56 -14.10 -23.96
CA ARG A 157 -30.80 -14.55 -25.32
C ARG A 157 -32.23 -15.12 -25.50
N THR A 158 -32.81 -14.79 -26.62
CA THR A 158 -34.10 -15.34 -27.08
C THR A 158 -33.95 -16.38 -28.17
N GLY A 159 -32.72 -16.61 -28.65
CA GLY A 159 -32.32 -17.59 -29.64
C GLY A 159 -31.28 -18.59 -29.10
N GLN A 160 -31.04 -19.66 -29.87
CA GLN A 160 -30.00 -20.62 -29.56
C GLN A 160 -28.63 -20.08 -29.93
N ASN A 161 -27.66 -20.27 -29.05
CA ASN A 161 -26.23 -20.05 -29.32
C ASN A 161 -25.43 -21.34 -29.18
N TRP A 162 -24.16 -21.30 -29.54
CA TRP A 162 -23.25 -22.45 -29.45
C TRP A 162 -21.82 -21.97 -29.26
N ILE A 163 -20.97 -22.88 -28.77
CA ILE A 163 -19.54 -22.65 -28.55
C ILE A 163 -18.75 -23.58 -29.46
N GLY A 164 -17.78 -23.02 -30.21
CA GLY A 164 -16.89 -23.76 -31.07
C GLY A 164 -15.83 -22.87 -31.72
N PRO A 165 -14.90 -23.45 -32.48
CA PRO A 165 -13.91 -22.68 -33.24
C PRO A 165 -14.57 -21.67 -34.20
N PRO A 166 -13.88 -20.59 -34.58
CA PRO A 166 -14.40 -19.63 -35.55
C PRO A 166 -14.93 -20.29 -36.84
N GLY A 167 -16.15 -19.96 -37.24
CA GLY A 167 -16.83 -20.55 -38.38
C GLY A 167 -17.61 -21.83 -38.07
N SER A 168 -17.66 -22.28 -36.82
CA SER A 168 -18.53 -23.41 -36.42
C SER A 168 -20.00 -23.11 -36.67
N THR A 169 -20.75 -24.11 -37.07
CA THR A 169 -22.21 -24.12 -37.08
C THR A 169 -22.71 -24.87 -35.84
N ILE A 170 -24.00 -24.85 -35.59
CA ILE A 170 -24.58 -25.57 -34.45
C ILE A 170 -24.34 -27.08 -34.51
N GLU A 171 -24.24 -27.64 -35.73
CA GLU A 171 -23.96 -29.05 -35.98
C GLU A 171 -22.50 -29.41 -35.69
N THR A 172 -21.58 -28.47 -35.95
CA THR A 172 -20.12 -28.66 -35.72
C THR A 172 -19.63 -28.07 -34.41
N ALA A 173 -20.51 -27.51 -33.63
CA ALA A 173 -20.19 -26.92 -32.31
C ALA A 173 -19.61 -27.94 -31.36
N VAL A 174 -18.66 -27.51 -30.52
CA VAL A 174 -18.10 -28.29 -29.43
C VAL A 174 -19.13 -28.42 -28.31
N TYR A 175 -19.87 -27.33 -28.04
CA TYR A 175 -20.86 -27.28 -26.99
C TYR A 175 -22.10 -26.49 -27.44
N VAL A 176 -23.28 -27.02 -27.16
CA VAL A 176 -24.56 -26.33 -27.35
C VAL A 176 -25.22 -26.18 -25.99
N PRO A 177 -25.36 -24.93 -25.48
CA PRO A 177 -26.01 -24.63 -24.20
C PRO A 177 -27.51 -24.99 -24.21
N PRO A 178 -28.20 -24.93 -23.03
CA PRO A 178 -29.60 -25.26 -22.93
C PRO A 178 -30.48 -24.48 -23.93
N PRO A 179 -31.56 -25.05 -24.44
CA PRO A 179 -32.60 -24.31 -25.14
C PRO A 179 -33.15 -23.15 -24.25
N VAL A 180 -33.77 -22.15 -24.83
CA VAL A 180 -34.15 -20.89 -24.13
C VAL A 180 -35.04 -21.15 -22.89
N ALA A 181 -35.98 -22.07 -22.98
CA ALA A 181 -36.88 -22.39 -21.85
C ALA A 181 -36.12 -23.03 -20.68
N GLU A 182 -35.25 -24.00 -20.97
CA GLU A 182 -34.38 -24.67 -20.00
C GLU A 182 -33.27 -23.75 -19.47
N MET A 183 -32.79 -22.80 -20.28
CA MET A 183 -31.86 -21.76 -19.86
C MET A 183 -32.48 -20.91 -18.72
N HIS A 184 -33.71 -20.47 -18.86
CA HIS A 184 -34.37 -19.68 -17.80
C HIS A 184 -34.57 -20.49 -16.51
N GLN A 185 -34.89 -21.80 -16.64
CA GLN A 185 -34.99 -22.70 -15.48
C GLN A 185 -33.64 -22.89 -14.79
N ALA A 186 -32.57 -23.06 -15.58
CA ALA A 186 -31.21 -23.19 -15.08
C ALA A 186 -30.74 -21.93 -14.38
N LEU A 187 -31.06 -20.73 -14.95
CA LEU A 187 -30.76 -19.43 -14.30
C LEU A 187 -31.51 -19.27 -12.96
N ALA A 188 -32.78 -19.64 -12.89
CA ALA A 188 -33.51 -19.58 -11.63
C ALA A 188 -32.90 -20.52 -10.56
N SER A 189 -32.45 -21.72 -10.96
CA SER A 189 -31.71 -22.62 -10.07
C SER A 189 -30.35 -22.05 -9.66
N TRP A 190 -29.63 -21.41 -10.56
CA TRP A 190 -28.35 -20.73 -10.30
C TRP A 190 -28.53 -19.56 -9.33
N ASP A 191 -29.57 -18.73 -9.49
CA ASP A 191 -29.92 -17.67 -8.54
C ASP A 191 -30.22 -18.22 -7.14
N ALA A 192 -30.97 -19.33 -7.05
CA ALA A 192 -31.25 -19.98 -5.78
C ALA A 192 -29.96 -20.47 -5.08
N PHE A 193 -29.04 -21.06 -5.85
CA PHE A 193 -27.72 -21.49 -5.33
C PHE A 193 -26.90 -20.31 -4.82
N LEU A 194 -26.90 -19.17 -5.51
CA LEU A 194 -26.22 -17.97 -5.04
C LEU A 194 -26.81 -17.41 -3.74
N GLY A 195 -28.10 -17.64 -3.49
CA GLY A 195 -28.75 -17.27 -2.23
C GLY A 195 -28.28 -18.10 -1.03
N GLU A 196 -27.77 -19.31 -1.26
CA GLU A 196 -27.28 -20.20 -0.22
C GLU A 196 -25.89 -19.76 0.29
N ARG A 197 -25.80 -19.40 1.58
CA ARG A 197 -24.55 -18.94 2.20
C ARG A 197 -23.89 -19.97 3.11
N ARG A 198 -24.44 -21.20 3.19
CA ARG A 198 -23.98 -22.28 4.10
C ARG A 198 -23.90 -23.61 3.35
N GLY A 199 -23.06 -24.49 3.85
CA GLY A 199 -22.95 -25.86 3.35
C GLY A 199 -21.71 -26.17 2.53
N LEU A 200 -21.14 -25.18 1.81
CA LEU A 200 -19.90 -25.33 1.04
C LEU A 200 -18.91 -24.23 1.35
N PRO A 201 -17.60 -24.51 1.28
CA PRO A 201 -16.58 -23.47 1.33
C PRO A 201 -16.79 -22.43 0.22
N PRO A 202 -16.58 -21.13 0.50
CA PRO A 202 -16.85 -20.07 -0.48
C PRO A 202 -16.09 -20.22 -1.80
N LEU A 203 -14.84 -20.70 -1.81
CA LEU A 203 -14.10 -20.95 -3.04
C LEU A 203 -14.70 -22.08 -3.87
N VAL A 204 -15.17 -23.15 -3.23
CA VAL A 204 -15.88 -24.23 -3.91
C VAL A 204 -17.20 -23.71 -4.51
N GLN A 205 -17.97 -22.92 -3.75
CA GLN A 205 -19.18 -22.27 -4.26
C GLN A 205 -18.88 -21.38 -5.48
N CYS A 206 -17.80 -20.63 -5.43
CA CYS A 206 -17.35 -19.75 -6.52
C CYS A 206 -17.03 -20.55 -7.79
N ALA A 207 -16.27 -21.64 -7.66
CA ALA A 207 -15.92 -22.50 -8.77
C ALA A 207 -17.16 -23.15 -9.43
N LEU A 208 -18.10 -23.62 -8.61
CA LEU A 208 -19.37 -24.19 -9.08
C LEU A 208 -20.25 -23.13 -9.77
N MET A 209 -20.33 -21.95 -9.19
CA MET A 209 -21.07 -20.81 -9.73
C MET A 209 -20.54 -20.43 -11.12
N HIS A 210 -19.23 -20.33 -11.27
CA HIS A 210 -18.59 -19.95 -12.51
C HIS A 210 -18.79 -20.98 -13.61
N GLU A 211 -18.51 -22.28 -13.33
CA GLU A 211 -18.76 -23.36 -14.31
C GLU A 211 -20.22 -23.36 -14.75
N ARG A 212 -21.16 -23.25 -13.81
CA ARG A 212 -22.58 -23.28 -14.11
C ARG A 212 -23.02 -22.10 -14.99
N PHE A 213 -22.48 -20.89 -14.73
CA PHE A 213 -22.73 -19.74 -15.57
C PHE A 213 -22.23 -19.95 -17.02
N GLU A 214 -21.01 -20.50 -17.15
CA GLU A 214 -20.43 -20.86 -18.45
C GLU A 214 -21.21 -21.97 -19.15
N ALA A 215 -21.78 -22.93 -18.42
CA ALA A 215 -22.62 -23.98 -18.99
C ALA A 215 -24.00 -23.47 -19.44
N ILE A 216 -24.62 -22.56 -18.70
CA ILE A 216 -25.92 -21.95 -19.07
C ILE A 216 -25.76 -21.05 -20.30
N HIS A 217 -24.66 -20.31 -20.38
CA HIS A 217 -24.33 -19.40 -21.48
C HIS A 217 -25.48 -18.48 -21.90
N PRO A 218 -25.97 -17.62 -20.97
CA PRO A 218 -27.28 -16.97 -21.10
C PRO A 218 -27.34 -15.82 -22.09
N PHE A 219 -26.23 -15.38 -22.66
CA PHE A 219 -26.18 -14.27 -23.62
C PHE A 219 -25.68 -14.73 -24.99
N MET A 220 -25.92 -13.92 -26.01
CA MET A 220 -25.40 -14.18 -27.33
C MET A 220 -23.91 -13.90 -27.46
N GLU A 221 -23.38 -12.94 -26.66
CA GLU A 221 -21.98 -12.50 -26.64
C GLU A 221 -21.61 -12.09 -25.20
N GLY A 222 -20.34 -12.15 -24.82
CA GLY A 222 -19.82 -11.60 -23.56
C GLY A 222 -19.93 -12.52 -22.34
N ASN A 223 -20.37 -13.77 -22.48
CA ASN A 223 -20.54 -14.71 -21.36
C ASN A 223 -19.22 -14.95 -20.63
N GLY A 224 -18.13 -15.27 -21.32
CA GLY A 224 -16.86 -15.57 -20.70
C GLY A 224 -16.28 -14.38 -19.91
N ARG A 225 -16.31 -13.18 -20.47
CA ARG A 225 -15.89 -11.95 -19.76
C ARG A 225 -16.72 -11.73 -18.51
N LEU A 226 -18.03 -11.86 -18.63
CA LEU A 226 -18.94 -11.69 -17.49
C LEU A 226 -18.75 -12.79 -16.46
N GLY A 227 -18.63 -14.06 -16.85
CA GLY A 227 -18.39 -15.20 -15.96
C GLY A 227 -17.13 -15.01 -15.09
N ARG A 228 -16.02 -14.53 -15.70
CA ARG A 228 -14.78 -14.23 -14.96
C ARG A 228 -14.92 -13.01 -14.04
N LEU A 229 -15.63 -11.97 -14.48
CA LEU A 229 -15.94 -10.80 -13.63
C LEU A 229 -16.76 -11.21 -12.40
N LEU A 230 -17.69 -12.16 -12.54
CA LEU A 230 -18.50 -12.66 -11.43
C LEU A 230 -17.68 -13.39 -10.36
N ILE A 231 -16.51 -13.96 -10.67
CA ILE A 231 -15.60 -14.57 -9.69
C ILE A 231 -15.22 -13.54 -8.63
N THR A 232 -14.71 -12.39 -9.05
CA THR A 232 -14.28 -11.33 -8.14
C THR A 232 -15.46 -10.78 -7.32
N LEU A 233 -16.60 -10.52 -7.96
CA LEU A 233 -17.80 -10.03 -7.27
C LEU A 233 -18.33 -11.04 -6.25
N PHE A 234 -18.31 -12.34 -6.57
CA PHE A 234 -18.71 -13.39 -5.65
C PHE A 234 -17.83 -13.41 -4.40
N LEU A 235 -16.51 -13.33 -4.57
CA LEU A 235 -15.58 -13.34 -3.45
C LEU A 235 -15.74 -12.10 -2.56
N ILE A 236 -16.08 -10.95 -3.13
CA ILE A 236 -16.41 -9.73 -2.38
C ILE A 236 -17.76 -9.92 -1.63
N ASP A 237 -18.81 -10.42 -2.30
CA ASP A 237 -20.13 -10.69 -1.66
C ASP A 237 -20.02 -11.66 -0.49
N ARG A 238 -19.11 -12.63 -0.59
CA ARG A 238 -18.82 -13.61 0.48
C ARG A 238 -17.85 -13.10 1.56
N GLY A 239 -17.35 -11.86 1.44
CA GLY A 239 -16.40 -11.26 2.38
C GLY A 239 -15.02 -11.94 2.37
N ARG A 240 -14.66 -12.63 1.27
CA ARG A 240 -13.33 -13.25 1.09
C ARG A 240 -12.32 -12.27 0.53
N LEU A 241 -12.79 -11.24 -0.17
CA LEU A 241 -12.01 -10.09 -0.63
C LEU A 241 -12.64 -8.80 -0.10
N SER A 242 -11.82 -7.90 0.40
CA SER A 242 -12.24 -6.55 0.80
C SER A 242 -12.28 -5.58 -0.40
N GLN A 243 -11.47 -5.84 -1.42
CA GLN A 243 -11.30 -5.02 -2.63
C GLN A 243 -11.02 -5.91 -3.85
N PRO A 244 -11.31 -5.47 -5.08
CA PRO A 244 -11.09 -6.24 -6.30
C PRO A 244 -9.60 -6.27 -6.71
N LEU A 245 -8.76 -6.93 -5.92
CA LEU A 245 -7.33 -7.09 -6.17
C LEU A 245 -6.98 -8.42 -6.85
N LEU A 246 -7.89 -9.39 -6.85
CA LEU A 246 -7.67 -10.69 -7.49
C LEU A 246 -7.91 -10.57 -9.01
N TYR A 247 -7.03 -11.17 -9.80
CA TYR A 247 -7.14 -11.20 -11.26
C TYR A 247 -6.93 -12.63 -11.80
N PRO A 248 -7.92 -13.54 -11.59
CA PRO A 248 -7.82 -14.96 -11.92
C PRO A 248 -7.62 -15.20 -13.43
N SER A 249 -7.96 -14.23 -14.27
CA SER A 249 -7.74 -14.31 -15.72
C SER A 249 -6.26 -14.46 -16.09
N ALA A 250 -5.31 -14.10 -15.21
CA ALA A 250 -3.89 -14.34 -15.46
C ALA A 250 -3.54 -15.83 -15.53
N TYR A 251 -4.04 -16.61 -14.60
CA TYR A 251 -3.86 -18.07 -14.58
C TYR A 251 -4.66 -18.75 -15.70
N ILE A 252 -5.91 -18.33 -15.89
CA ILE A 252 -6.79 -18.87 -16.93
C ILE A 252 -6.21 -18.64 -18.33
N GLU A 253 -5.66 -17.46 -18.61
CA GLU A 253 -5.03 -17.15 -19.92
C GLU A 253 -3.79 -18.00 -20.15
N ALA A 254 -2.94 -18.17 -19.14
CA ALA A 254 -1.74 -18.99 -19.21
C ALA A 254 -2.06 -20.48 -19.39
N HIS A 255 -3.19 -20.97 -18.88
CA HIS A 255 -3.65 -22.36 -18.92
C HIS A 255 -4.95 -22.53 -19.75
N ARG A 256 -5.11 -21.71 -20.80
CA ARG A 256 -6.37 -21.57 -21.56
C ARG A 256 -6.92 -22.90 -22.07
N ALA A 257 -6.07 -23.78 -22.60
CA ALA A 257 -6.50 -25.08 -23.10
C ALA A 257 -7.08 -25.94 -21.97
N ALA A 258 -6.36 -26.08 -20.85
CA ALA A 258 -6.81 -26.84 -19.68
C ALA A 258 -8.11 -26.30 -19.10
N TYR A 259 -8.27 -24.96 -19.07
CA TYR A 259 -9.50 -24.31 -18.60
C TYR A 259 -10.73 -24.76 -19.39
N TYR A 260 -10.66 -24.74 -20.74
CA TYR A 260 -11.78 -25.15 -21.59
C TYR A 260 -12.02 -26.67 -21.53
N ASP A 261 -10.96 -27.47 -21.49
CA ASP A 261 -11.05 -28.91 -21.37
C ASP A 261 -11.73 -29.32 -20.07
N LEU A 262 -11.34 -28.73 -18.94
CA LEU A 262 -11.93 -29.02 -17.63
C LEU A 262 -13.40 -28.61 -17.54
N LEU A 263 -13.78 -27.47 -18.09
CA LEU A 263 -15.19 -27.08 -18.20
C LEU A 263 -15.98 -28.11 -19.04
N GLN A 264 -15.38 -28.61 -20.11
CA GLN A 264 -16.02 -29.64 -20.95
C GLN A 264 -16.11 -30.99 -20.22
N ASP A 265 -15.08 -31.40 -19.46
CA ASP A 265 -15.05 -32.63 -18.68
C ASP A 265 -16.11 -32.64 -17.57
N VAL A 266 -16.37 -31.50 -16.92
CA VAL A 266 -17.50 -31.37 -16.01
C VAL A 266 -18.81 -31.66 -16.70
N ARG A 267 -19.02 -31.12 -17.91
CA ARG A 267 -20.27 -31.29 -18.68
C ARG A 267 -20.45 -32.71 -19.21
N THR A 268 -19.37 -33.34 -19.70
CA THR A 268 -19.40 -34.66 -20.36
C THR A 268 -19.36 -35.80 -19.39
N SER A 269 -18.63 -35.73 -18.30
CA SER A 269 -18.36 -36.85 -17.38
C SER A 269 -18.61 -36.54 -15.92
N GLY A 270 -18.94 -35.31 -15.54
CA GLY A 270 -19.10 -34.89 -14.14
C GLY A 270 -17.79 -34.78 -13.37
N ALA A 271 -16.68 -34.52 -14.05
CA ALA A 271 -15.34 -34.44 -13.45
C ALA A 271 -15.15 -33.14 -12.65
N TRP A 272 -15.84 -33.00 -11.54
CA TRP A 272 -15.82 -31.79 -10.71
C TRP A 272 -14.50 -31.57 -9.98
N GLU A 273 -13.88 -32.62 -9.46
CA GLU A 273 -12.66 -32.47 -8.65
C GLU A 273 -11.48 -31.86 -9.43
N PRO A 274 -11.13 -32.31 -10.65
CA PRO A 274 -10.09 -31.67 -11.45
C PRO A 274 -10.37 -30.19 -11.72
N TRP A 275 -11.63 -29.82 -11.95
CA TRP A 275 -12.03 -28.42 -12.09
C TRP A 275 -11.82 -27.62 -10.81
N LEU A 276 -12.22 -28.17 -9.63
CA LEU A 276 -12.05 -27.52 -8.34
C LEU A 276 -10.56 -27.32 -7.99
N LEU A 277 -9.71 -28.31 -8.28
CA LEU A 277 -8.27 -28.24 -8.09
C LEU A 277 -7.66 -27.10 -8.96
N PHE A 278 -8.00 -27.07 -10.24
CA PHE A 278 -7.60 -26.00 -11.15
C PHE A 278 -8.02 -24.61 -10.65
N PHE A 279 -9.26 -24.50 -10.19
CA PHE A 279 -9.79 -23.23 -9.70
C PHE A 279 -9.09 -22.78 -8.42
N CYS A 280 -8.79 -23.68 -7.49
CA CYS A 280 -8.01 -23.40 -6.28
C CYS A 280 -6.59 -22.93 -6.63
N ASP A 281 -5.92 -23.60 -7.59
CA ASP A 281 -4.60 -23.19 -8.04
C ASP A 281 -4.63 -21.80 -8.70
N ALA A 282 -5.65 -21.51 -9.52
CA ALA A 282 -5.83 -20.20 -10.14
C ALA A 282 -6.00 -19.09 -9.09
N VAL A 283 -6.80 -19.32 -8.06
CA VAL A 283 -6.99 -18.35 -6.97
C VAL A 283 -5.72 -18.20 -6.14
N ARG A 284 -5.07 -19.30 -5.74
CA ARG A 284 -3.86 -19.30 -4.92
C ARG A 284 -2.74 -18.53 -5.63
N GLU A 285 -2.37 -18.91 -6.84
CA GLU A 285 -1.25 -18.35 -7.56
C GLU A 285 -1.46 -16.86 -7.88
N THR A 286 -2.67 -16.49 -8.28
CA THR A 286 -2.98 -15.08 -8.58
C THR A 286 -3.08 -14.24 -7.30
N ALA A 287 -3.53 -14.78 -6.18
CA ALA A 287 -3.54 -14.08 -4.89
C ALA A 287 -2.12 -13.87 -4.34
N GLU A 288 -1.25 -14.90 -4.38
CA GLU A 288 0.17 -14.79 -4.01
C GLU A 288 0.89 -13.73 -4.87
N ARG A 289 0.67 -13.76 -6.18
CA ARG A 289 1.25 -12.79 -7.10
C ARG A 289 0.75 -11.37 -6.84
N ALA A 290 -0.56 -11.18 -6.65
CA ALA A 290 -1.15 -9.89 -6.34
C ALA A 290 -0.63 -9.35 -4.99
N SER A 291 -0.45 -10.20 -3.99
CA SER A 291 0.13 -9.85 -2.68
C SER A 291 1.58 -9.38 -2.83
N ALA A 292 2.41 -10.10 -3.56
CA ALA A 292 3.81 -9.73 -3.82
C ALA A 292 3.90 -8.40 -4.61
N GLN A 293 3.09 -8.23 -5.67
CA GLN A 293 3.02 -6.99 -6.44
C GLN A 293 2.55 -5.81 -5.58
N THR A 294 1.55 -6.03 -4.73
CA THR A 294 1.06 -5.01 -3.80
C THR A 294 2.17 -4.53 -2.87
N ARG A 295 2.93 -5.45 -2.26
CA ARG A 295 4.08 -5.10 -1.40
C ARG A 295 5.15 -4.33 -2.17
N ALA A 296 5.51 -4.78 -3.37
CA ALA A 296 6.51 -4.11 -4.21
C ALA A 296 6.08 -2.68 -4.60
N LEU A 297 4.82 -2.51 -5.01
CA LEU A 297 4.26 -1.19 -5.34
C LEU A 297 4.23 -0.27 -4.13
N MET A 298 3.89 -0.81 -2.95
CA MET A 298 3.88 -0.05 -1.70
C MET A 298 5.27 0.41 -1.30
N ALA A 299 6.26 -0.47 -1.34
CA ALA A 299 7.64 -0.14 -1.06
C ALA A 299 8.18 0.93 -2.03
N LEU A 300 7.90 0.76 -3.34
CA LEU A 300 8.31 1.71 -4.36
C LEU A 300 7.63 3.08 -4.18
N ARG A 301 6.35 3.10 -3.79
CA ARG A 301 5.62 4.34 -3.52
C ARG A 301 6.23 5.10 -2.35
N GLU A 302 6.47 4.44 -1.23
CA GLU A 302 7.13 5.06 -0.09
C GLU A 302 8.50 5.60 -0.50
N GLN A 303 9.34 4.79 -1.15
CA GLN A 303 10.62 5.23 -1.68
C GLN A 303 10.52 6.50 -2.55
N TYR A 304 9.51 6.62 -3.42
CA TYR A 304 9.33 7.78 -4.28
C TYR A 304 8.86 9.00 -3.49
N ARG A 305 7.93 8.83 -2.56
CA ARG A 305 7.41 9.91 -1.72
C ARG A 305 8.49 10.55 -0.84
N TRP A 306 9.48 9.77 -0.43
CA TRP A 306 10.62 10.26 0.35
C TRP A 306 11.59 11.13 -0.45
N LYS A 307 11.73 10.87 -1.75
CA LYS A 307 12.69 11.57 -2.61
C LYS A 307 12.23 12.93 -3.10
N VAL A 308 10.93 13.21 -3.09
CA VAL A 308 10.36 14.42 -3.68
C VAL A 308 9.43 15.14 -2.72
N SER A 309 9.22 16.44 -2.94
CA SER A 309 8.41 17.29 -2.08
C SER A 309 7.34 18.07 -2.86
N GLY A 310 6.39 18.71 -2.16
CA GLY A 310 5.36 19.55 -2.75
C GLY A 310 4.60 18.86 -3.88
N HIS A 311 4.40 19.55 -4.99
CA HIS A 311 3.60 19.04 -6.12
C HIS A 311 4.20 17.82 -6.83
N ALA A 312 5.52 17.60 -6.77
CA ALA A 312 6.12 16.38 -7.30
C ALA A 312 5.67 15.16 -6.46
N ARG A 313 5.57 15.30 -5.13
CA ARG A 313 5.08 14.26 -4.23
C ARG A 313 3.60 13.92 -4.44
N GLU A 314 2.75 14.94 -4.69
CA GLU A 314 1.35 14.70 -5.04
C GLU A 314 1.22 13.93 -6.37
N LEU A 315 2.07 14.27 -7.36
CA LEU A 315 2.08 13.59 -8.65
C LEU A 315 2.54 12.13 -8.54
N VAL A 316 3.42 11.78 -7.58
CA VAL A 316 3.82 10.40 -7.32
C VAL A 316 2.61 9.50 -7.07
N ASP A 317 1.66 9.90 -6.22
CA ASP A 317 0.49 9.08 -5.90
C ASP A 317 -0.38 8.80 -7.13
N ASP A 318 -0.47 9.75 -8.04
CA ASP A 318 -1.22 9.60 -9.29
C ASP A 318 -0.51 8.64 -10.26
N LEU A 319 0.83 8.60 -10.26
CA LEU A 319 1.60 7.64 -11.07
C LEU A 319 1.36 6.18 -10.66
N PHE A 320 0.99 5.91 -9.41
CA PHE A 320 0.60 4.55 -8.98
C PHE A 320 -0.81 4.17 -9.43
N ARG A 321 -1.65 5.14 -9.81
CA ARG A 321 -2.92 4.88 -10.50
C ARG A 321 -2.72 4.69 -11.99
N THR A 322 -1.92 5.56 -12.61
CA THR A 322 -1.59 5.52 -14.04
C THR A 322 -0.13 5.89 -14.23
N PRO A 323 0.78 4.92 -14.53
CA PRO A 323 2.22 5.14 -14.61
C PRO A 323 2.65 5.92 -15.87
N PHE A 324 1.74 6.68 -16.45
CA PHE A 324 1.97 7.59 -17.56
C PHE A 324 1.45 8.98 -17.18
N VAL A 325 2.12 10.02 -17.64
CA VAL A 325 1.68 11.39 -17.42
C VAL A 325 2.13 12.30 -18.56
N THR A 326 1.30 13.29 -18.89
CA THR A 326 1.69 14.44 -19.73
C THR A 326 1.71 15.70 -18.86
N VAL A 327 2.42 16.75 -19.30
CA VAL A 327 2.41 18.04 -18.57
C VAL A 327 1.00 18.64 -18.45
N PRO A 328 0.10 18.59 -19.48
CA PRO A 328 -1.27 19.03 -19.32
C PRO A 328 -2.07 18.26 -18.26
N GLU A 329 -1.89 16.94 -18.17
CA GLU A 329 -2.54 16.13 -17.12
C GLU A 329 -1.99 16.44 -15.75
N ALA A 330 -0.67 16.48 -15.57
CA ALA A 330 -0.05 16.91 -14.32
C ALA A 330 -0.57 18.30 -13.88
N GLN A 331 -0.78 19.22 -14.83
CA GLN A 331 -1.39 20.52 -14.56
C GLN A 331 -2.82 20.40 -14.05
N GLN A 332 -3.62 19.52 -14.66
CA GLN A 332 -5.01 19.30 -14.30
C GLN A 332 -5.12 18.60 -12.93
N THR A 333 -4.37 17.51 -12.73
CA THR A 333 -4.35 16.73 -11.49
C THR A 333 -3.94 17.58 -10.29
N LEU A 334 -2.86 18.35 -10.43
CA LEU A 334 -2.32 19.20 -9.37
C LEU A 334 -3.08 20.53 -9.20
N GLY A 335 -3.94 20.93 -10.13
CA GLY A 335 -4.63 22.22 -10.11
C GLY A 335 -3.71 23.45 -10.19
N VAL A 336 -2.54 23.33 -10.83
CA VAL A 336 -1.47 24.33 -10.84
C VAL A 336 -1.22 24.94 -12.23
N SER A 337 -0.32 25.91 -12.32
CA SER A 337 0.11 26.47 -13.61
C SER A 337 0.94 25.47 -14.43
N ASN A 338 0.96 25.63 -15.77
CA ASN A 338 1.79 24.78 -16.65
C ASN A 338 3.29 24.80 -16.27
N ALA A 339 3.78 25.95 -15.81
CA ALA A 339 5.17 26.09 -15.38
C ALA A 339 5.46 25.26 -14.11
N THR A 340 4.54 25.25 -13.15
CA THR A 340 4.63 24.44 -11.92
C THR A 340 4.53 22.97 -12.22
N ALA A 341 3.57 22.54 -13.07
CA ALA A 341 3.45 21.15 -13.49
C ALA A 341 4.72 20.65 -14.20
N ARG A 342 5.31 21.46 -15.10
CA ARG A 342 6.59 21.13 -15.74
C ARG A 342 7.73 20.99 -14.74
N LYS A 343 7.75 21.80 -13.69
CA LYS A 343 8.76 21.69 -12.63
C LYS A 343 8.61 20.37 -11.89
N ALA A 344 7.40 19.99 -11.51
CA ALA A 344 7.12 18.70 -10.83
C ALA A 344 7.53 17.51 -11.71
N VAL A 345 7.14 17.48 -12.99
CA VAL A 345 7.53 16.41 -13.92
C VAL A 345 9.05 16.34 -14.10
N ARG A 346 9.74 17.49 -14.19
CA ARG A 346 11.20 17.52 -14.30
C ARG A 346 11.88 17.00 -13.05
N GLU A 347 11.40 17.35 -11.86
CA GLU A 347 11.91 16.83 -10.59
C GLU A 347 11.83 15.30 -10.56
N LEU A 348 10.70 14.71 -10.97
CA LEU A 348 10.54 13.26 -11.08
C LEU A 348 11.47 12.62 -12.14
N GLN A 349 11.78 13.33 -13.22
CA GLN A 349 12.77 12.87 -14.20
C GLN A 349 14.20 12.91 -13.66
N GLU A 350 14.57 13.98 -12.93
CA GLU A 350 15.90 14.13 -12.32
C GLU A 350 16.16 13.00 -11.30
N TRP A 351 15.12 12.52 -10.63
CA TRP A 351 15.19 11.35 -9.74
C TRP A 351 15.08 9.99 -10.46
N GLY A 352 14.98 9.97 -11.79
CA GLY A 352 14.83 8.75 -12.58
C GLY A 352 13.50 8.02 -12.38
N MET A 353 12.48 8.69 -11.82
CA MET A 353 11.14 8.14 -11.62
C MET A 353 10.31 8.19 -12.91
N LEU A 354 10.58 9.16 -13.78
CA LEU A 354 9.94 9.36 -15.06
C LEU A 354 10.94 9.36 -16.19
N GLU A 355 10.61 8.68 -17.30
CA GLU A 355 11.32 8.68 -18.56
C GLU A 355 10.47 9.34 -19.65
N GLU A 356 11.07 10.15 -20.52
CA GLU A 356 10.34 10.70 -21.69
C GLU A 356 10.18 9.64 -22.77
N LEU A 357 8.96 9.45 -23.27
CA LEU A 357 8.68 8.55 -24.39
C LEU A 357 9.06 9.20 -25.70
N ALA A 358 10.11 8.69 -26.37
CA ALA A 358 10.71 9.24 -27.57
C ALA A 358 9.80 9.25 -28.82
N ALA A 359 8.65 8.58 -28.80
CA ALA A 359 7.85 8.26 -29.99
C ALA A 359 6.88 9.37 -30.45
N ARG A 360 6.70 10.47 -29.73
CA ARG A 360 5.71 11.51 -30.09
C ARG A 360 6.23 12.94 -30.02
N ARG A 361 5.92 13.73 -31.04
CA ARG A 361 6.28 15.14 -31.12
C ARG A 361 5.46 16.04 -30.18
N TRP A 362 4.19 15.70 -29.86
CA TRP A 362 3.32 16.50 -28.98
C TRP A 362 1.94 15.85 -28.72
N PRO A 363 1.38 15.87 -27.51
CA PRO A 363 2.04 16.24 -26.26
C PRO A 363 3.11 15.24 -25.86
N ARG A 364 4.19 15.70 -25.19
CA ARG A 364 5.21 14.81 -24.64
C ARG A 364 4.60 14.01 -23.51
N ALA A 365 4.76 12.69 -23.57
CA ALA A 365 4.32 11.76 -22.54
C ALA A 365 5.53 11.20 -21.79
N TYR A 366 5.35 10.96 -20.51
CA TYR A 366 6.36 10.39 -19.61
C TYR A 366 5.82 9.12 -19.01
N ILE A 367 6.71 8.16 -18.73
CA ILE A 367 6.39 6.87 -18.15
C ILE A 367 7.18 6.64 -16.87
N ALA A 368 6.50 6.16 -15.82
CA ALA A 368 7.12 5.64 -14.62
C ALA A 368 7.40 4.13 -14.81
N ARG A 369 8.52 3.82 -15.52
CA ARG A 369 8.87 2.45 -15.87
C ARG A 369 8.96 1.52 -14.67
N PRO A 370 9.62 1.85 -13.53
CA PRO A 370 9.69 0.95 -12.39
C PRO A 370 8.32 0.60 -11.79
N ILE A 371 7.36 1.53 -11.84
CA ILE A 371 5.98 1.26 -11.39
C ILE A 371 5.31 0.27 -12.35
N LEU A 372 5.42 0.49 -13.66
CA LEU A 372 4.85 -0.41 -14.66
C LEU A 372 5.45 -1.80 -14.59
N ASP A 373 6.77 -1.90 -14.42
CA ASP A 373 7.48 -3.18 -14.28
C ASP A 373 7.01 -3.93 -13.03
N ALA A 374 6.86 -3.25 -11.89
CA ALA A 374 6.32 -3.84 -10.67
C ALA A 374 4.85 -4.32 -10.83
N MET A 375 4.02 -3.60 -11.60
CA MET A 375 2.65 -4.03 -11.94
C MET A 375 2.62 -5.30 -12.79
N GLN A 376 3.62 -5.54 -13.63
CA GLN A 376 3.65 -6.65 -14.58
C GLN A 376 4.58 -7.80 -14.17
N ALA A 377 5.34 -7.64 -13.09
CA ALA A 377 6.35 -8.60 -12.68
C ALA A 377 5.76 -10.01 -12.45
N PRO A 378 6.41 -11.06 -12.96
CA PRO A 378 6.09 -12.44 -12.61
C PRO A 378 6.32 -12.71 -11.12
N LEU A 379 5.60 -13.69 -10.56
CA LEU A 379 5.76 -14.05 -9.15
C LEU A 379 7.20 -14.48 -8.82
N GLU A 380 7.86 -15.19 -9.74
CA GLU A 380 9.23 -15.66 -9.61
C GLU A 380 10.22 -14.49 -9.46
N ASP A 381 10.09 -13.44 -10.26
CA ASP A 381 10.95 -12.26 -10.21
C ASP A 381 10.73 -11.49 -8.90
N LEU A 382 9.48 -11.42 -8.42
CA LEU A 382 9.14 -10.78 -7.15
C LEU A 382 9.65 -11.57 -5.95
N ARG A 383 9.64 -12.91 -6.02
CA ARG A 383 10.22 -13.79 -5.01
C ARG A 383 11.75 -13.71 -5.03
N MET A 384 12.39 -13.74 -6.21
CA MET A 384 13.84 -13.58 -6.38
C MET A 384 14.33 -12.24 -5.84
N THR A 385 13.57 -11.18 -6.01
CA THR A 385 13.90 -9.86 -5.45
C THR A 385 13.79 -9.88 -3.92
N SER A 386 12.83 -10.60 -3.38
CA SER A 386 12.65 -10.83 -1.94
C SER A 386 13.75 -11.78 -1.39
N GLU A 387 14.04 -12.89 -2.10
CA GLU A 387 15.07 -13.88 -1.72
C GLU A 387 16.49 -13.35 -1.91
N ALA A 388 16.76 -12.58 -2.96
CA ALA A 388 18.08 -11.94 -3.15
C ALA A 388 18.38 -10.90 -2.07
N THR A 389 17.35 -10.37 -1.43
CA THR A 389 17.47 -9.55 -0.23
C THR A 389 17.68 -10.44 1.02
N ALA A 390 17.16 -11.67 1.02
CA ALA A 390 17.27 -12.64 2.12
C ALA A 390 18.57 -13.50 2.08
N GLU A 391 19.08 -13.87 0.87
CA GLU A 391 20.25 -14.75 0.71
C GLU A 391 21.61 -14.10 1.03
N ARG A 392 21.68 -12.80 1.32
CA ARG A 392 22.93 -12.11 1.68
C ARG A 392 23.28 -12.16 3.17
N ALA A 393 22.54 -12.89 4.00
CA ALA A 393 22.87 -13.11 5.41
C ALA A 393 23.35 -14.55 5.64
N PRO A 394 24.56 -14.80 6.18
CA PRO A 394 25.02 -16.15 6.50
C PRO A 394 24.28 -16.68 7.73
N LEU A 395 23.59 -17.81 7.57
CA LEU A 395 22.98 -18.61 8.62
C LEU A 395 23.99 -18.98 9.71
N LYS A 396 23.80 -18.51 10.92
CA LYS A 396 24.38 -19.12 12.13
C LYS A 396 23.33 -19.91 12.86
N SER A 397 23.71 -21.13 13.24
CA SER A 397 22.89 -22.20 13.82
C SER A 397 22.24 -21.78 15.14
N ALA A 398 20.96 -22.16 15.27
CA ALA A 398 20.20 -22.09 16.51
C ALA A 398 20.77 -23.09 17.56
N THR A 399 21.15 -22.57 18.69
CA THR A 399 20.98 -23.14 20.04
C THR A 399 21.19 -21.99 21.01
N ASP A 400 20.10 -21.51 21.62
CA ASP A 400 19.97 -21.32 23.06
C ASP A 400 18.70 -20.52 23.41
N VAL A 401 17.85 -21.17 24.17
CA VAL A 401 16.96 -20.73 25.27
C VAL A 401 16.02 -19.53 25.01
N GLU A 402 14.72 -19.84 25.07
CA GLU A 402 13.58 -18.91 25.12
C GLU A 402 13.61 -18.01 26.36
N GLU A 403 13.65 -16.69 26.14
CA GLU A 403 13.13 -15.69 27.07
C GLU A 403 11.81 -15.10 26.50
N PRO A 404 10.87 -14.62 27.36
CA PRO A 404 9.60 -14.08 26.89
C PRO A 404 9.80 -12.80 26.06
N PRO A 405 8.92 -12.46 25.11
CA PRO A 405 9.09 -11.35 24.20
C PRO A 405 9.20 -10.03 24.96
N GLU A 406 10.35 -9.37 24.86
CA GLU A 406 10.56 -8.01 25.36
C GLU A 406 9.62 -7.03 24.70
N LYS A 407 9.18 -6.00 25.43
CA LYS A 407 8.39 -4.92 24.87
C LYS A 407 9.18 -4.22 23.75
N PRO A 408 8.54 -3.81 22.63
CA PRO A 408 9.26 -3.20 21.49
C PRO A 408 10.16 -2.01 21.87
N ALA A 409 9.73 -1.17 22.80
CA ALA A 409 10.52 -0.04 23.29
C ALA A 409 11.81 -0.45 24.02
N GLU A 410 11.80 -1.55 24.75
CA GLU A 410 12.97 -2.09 25.45
C GLU A 410 13.97 -2.68 24.46
N ARG A 411 13.48 -3.35 23.42
CA ARG A 411 14.30 -3.89 22.33
C ARG A 411 15.01 -2.77 21.57
N HIS A 412 14.29 -1.71 21.11
CA HIS A 412 14.91 -0.58 20.41
C HIS A 412 15.94 0.15 21.28
N MET A 413 15.68 0.30 22.57
CA MET A 413 16.63 0.89 23.51
C MET A 413 17.90 0.02 23.65
N ALA A 414 17.74 -1.30 23.85
CA ALA A 414 18.87 -2.21 23.96
C ALA A 414 19.72 -2.23 22.67
N GLU A 415 19.09 -2.25 21.51
CA GLU A 415 19.76 -2.21 20.22
C GLU A 415 20.49 -0.89 19.99
N ALA A 416 19.89 0.24 20.31
CA ALA A 416 20.51 1.55 20.22
C ALA A 416 21.73 1.67 21.13
N LEU A 417 21.65 1.18 22.38
CA LEU A 417 22.79 1.17 23.30
C LEU A 417 23.91 0.26 22.80
N ALA A 418 23.59 -0.90 22.22
CA ALA A 418 24.59 -1.80 21.62
C ALA A 418 25.30 -1.16 20.43
N LEU A 419 24.57 -0.43 19.58
CA LEU A 419 25.12 0.37 18.46
C LEU A 419 26.11 1.42 18.98
N ILE A 420 25.75 2.18 20.02
CA ILE A 420 26.57 3.23 20.58
C ILE A 420 27.83 2.65 21.26
N ASP A 421 27.69 1.53 21.98
CA ASP A 421 28.83 0.86 22.62
C ASP A 421 29.82 0.31 21.60
N GLU A 422 29.32 -0.27 20.49
CA GLU A 422 30.17 -0.75 19.41
C GLU A 422 30.87 0.42 18.71
N ALA A 423 30.14 1.50 18.40
CA ALA A 423 30.71 2.71 17.81
C ALA A 423 31.85 3.27 18.68
N ARG A 424 31.63 3.33 20.00
CA ARG A 424 32.62 3.78 20.96
C ARG A 424 33.89 2.93 20.94
N ARG A 425 33.79 1.60 20.81
CA ARG A 425 34.97 0.68 20.68
C ARG A 425 35.84 1.01 19.50
N TYR A 426 35.26 1.56 18.44
CA TYR A 426 35.98 1.99 17.23
C TYR A 426 36.32 3.48 17.20
N GLY A 427 36.10 4.20 18.32
CA GLY A 427 36.40 5.62 18.42
C GLY A 427 35.42 6.52 17.62
N VAL A 428 34.24 5.98 17.28
CA VAL A 428 33.18 6.69 16.58
C VAL A 428 32.17 7.23 17.59
N GLN A 429 31.84 8.52 17.48
CA GLN A 429 30.91 9.19 18.36
C GLN A 429 29.51 9.24 17.76
N VAL A 430 28.58 8.54 18.40
CA VAL A 430 27.13 8.62 18.11
C VAL A 430 26.35 8.70 19.39
N ARG A 431 25.20 9.38 19.34
CA ARG A 431 24.31 9.60 20.49
C ARG A 431 22.86 9.40 20.08
N LEU A 432 22.07 8.87 20.99
CA LEU A 432 20.60 8.85 20.83
C LEU A 432 20.06 10.27 20.71
N MET A 433 19.07 10.42 19.84
CA MET A 433 18.19 11.60 19.78
C MET A 433 16.72 11.16 19.71
N GLY A 434 15.81 12.09 19.51
CA GLY A 434 14.39 11.76 19.34
C GLY A 434 13.73 11.20 20.62
N GLY A 435 12.73 10.35 20.42
CA GLY A 435 11.93 9.81 21.54
C GLY A 435 12.69 8.87 22.48
N LEU A 436 13.63 8.10 21.96
CA LEU A 436 14.46 7.19 22.78
C LEU A 436 15.44 7.96 23.67
N ALA A 437 15.98 9.11 23.22
CA ALA A 437 16.79 9.96 24.05
C ALA A 437 15.99 10.52 25.24
N VAL A 438 14.76 10.97 25.00
CA VAL A 438 13.86 11.41 26.08
C VAL A 438 13.56 10.28 27.06
N ARG A 439 13.18 9.08 26.55
CA ARG A 439 12.90 7.91 27.41
C ARG A 439 14.08 7.55 28.31
N ARG A 440 15.32 7.71 27.85
CA ARG A 440 16.52 7.42 28.64
C ARG A 440 16.64 8.31 29.89
N TYR A 441 16.19 9.56 29.80
CA TYR A 441 16.23 10.51 30.91
C TYR A 441 15.03 10.43 31.87
N CYS A 442 13.96 9.74 31.45
CA CYS A 442 12.75 9.61 32.24
C CYS A 442 12.87 8.47 33.24
N THR A 443 12.40 8.71 34.46
CA THR A 443 12.34 7.72 35.54
C THR A 443 11.01 6.98 35.58
N ASP A 444 9.94 7.60 35.12
CA ASP A 444 8.63 7.00 34.99
C ASP A 444 8.45 6.36 33.59
N LEU A 445 8.85 5.09 33.47
CA LEU A 445 8.75 4.34 32.24
C LEU A 445 7.32 3.91 31.91
N VAL A 446 6.39 3.96 32.88
CA VAL A 446 4.96 3.68 32.61
C VAL A 446 4.35 4.86 31.86
N PHE A 447 4.65 6.08 32.28
CA PHE A 447 4.26 7.29 31.54
C PHE A 447 4.86 7.32 30.13
N MET A 448 6.06 6.76 29.92
CA MET A 448 6.75 6.66 28.63
C MET A 448 6.41 5.39 27.85
N ASP A 449 5.39 4.60 28.25
CA ASP A 449 5.01 3.36 27.54
C ASP A 449 4.19 3.69 26.29
N ARG A 450 4.88 3.98 25.19
CA ARG A 450 4.32 4.23 23.88
C ARG A 450 5.09 3.48 22.78
N GLU A 451 4.55 3.43 21.60
CA GLU A 451 5.25 2.84 20.45
C GLU A 451 6.40 3.73 19.98
N TYR A 452 7.56 3.10 19.77
CA TYR A 452 8.76 3.67 19.14
C TYR A 452 8.98 2.90 17.84
N SER A 453 8.99 3.60 16.72
CA SER A 453 9.06 3.02 15.36
C SER A 453 10.47 2.93 14.80
N ASP A 454 11.41 3.72 15.38
CA ASP A 454 12.70 3.99 14.80
C ASP A 454 13.76 4.31 15.87
N ILE A 455 15.02 4.16 15.49
CA ILE A 455 16.18 4.55 16.29
C ILE A 455 16.81 5.77 15.62
N ASP A 456 16.68 6.94 16.26
CA ASP A 456 17.33 8.17 15.83
C ASP A 456 18.66 8.38 16.54
N LEU A 457 19.72 8.56 15.77
CA LEU A 457 21.06 8.86 16.26
C LEU A 457 21.58 10.17 15.66
N VAL A 458 22.55 10.77 16.32
CA VAL A 458 23.35 11.87 15.78
C VAL A 458 24.83 11.54 15.91
N GLY A 459 25.61 11.83 14.88
CA GLY A 459 27.06 11.57 14.81
C GLY A 459 27.84 12.70 14.12
N LEU A 460 29.11 12.48 13.89
CA LEU A 460 30.01 13.43 13.26
C LEU A 460 30.31 13.05 11.80
N SER A 461 30.12 13.97 10.86
CA SER A 461 30.39 13.73 9.42
C SER A 461 31.84 13.34 9.16
N LEU A 462 32.77 13.83 9.95
CA LEU A 462 34.20 13.43 9.88
C LEU A 462 34.43 11.94 10.18
N GLN A 463 33.45 11.25 10.78
CA GLN A 463 33.54 9.86 11.18
C GLN A 463 32.67 8.92 10.34
N ASN A 464 32.08 9.39 9.21
CA ASN A 464 31.19 8.62 8.35
C ASN A 464 31.71 7.21 7.99
N ARG A 465 33.01 7.12 7.62
CA ARG A 465 33.60 5.83 7.26
C ARG A 465 33.63 4.86 8.44
N GLY A 466 33.90 5.37 9.64
CA GLY A 466 33.85 4.57 10.86
C GLY A 466 32.43 4.15 11.24
N LEU A 467 31.45 5.00 10.98
CA LEU A 467 30.02 4.69 11.13
C LEU A 467 29.64 3.51 10.25
N ASP A 468 29.94 3.56 8.95
CA ASP A 468 29.67 2.46 8.02
C ASP A 468 30.28 1.14 8.47
N GLU A 469 31.55 1.16 8.91
CA GLU A 469 32.24 -0.05 9.38
C GLU A 469 31.57 -0.64 10.64
N VAL A 470 31.09 0.19 11.55
CA VAL A 470 30.36 -0.22 12.79
C VAL A 470 29.01 -0.83 12.43
N PHE A 471 28.21 -0.13 11.63
CA PHE A 471 26.88 -0.59 11.27
C PHE A 471 26.90 -1.90 10.47
N GLN A 472 27.83 -2.05 9.52
CA GLN A 472 28.00 -3.28 8.76
C GLN A 472 28.39 -4.48 9.65
N ARG A 473 29.20 -4.28 10.69
CA ARG A 473 29.55 -5.34 11.66
C ARG A 473 28.37 -5.83 12.46
N LEU A 474 27.41 -4.96 12.73
CA LEU A 474 26.19 -5.27 13.45
C LEU A 474 25.06 -5.76 12.54
N GLY A 475 25.38 -6.00 11.25
CA GLY A 475 24.43 -6.56 10.28
C GLY A 475 23.50 -5.53 9.65
N TYR A 476 23.80 -4.25 9.77
CA TYR A 476 23.07 -3.18 9.07
C TYR A 476 23.69 -2.92 7.69
N ALA A 477 22.85 -2.53 6.74
CA ALA A 477 23.25 -2.04 5.43
C ALA A 477 22.86 -0.57 5.27
N GLU A 478 23.77 0.24 4.71
CA GLU A 478 23.45 1.64 4.41
C GLU A 478 22.36 1.74 3.34
N ASN A 479 21.32 2.50 3.63
CA ASN A 479 20.35 2.91 2.63
C ASN A 479 20.89 4.15 1.87
N ARG A 480 21.75 3.88 0.87
CA ARG A 480 22.42 4.94 0.09
C ARG A 480 21.47 5.92 -0.56
N LEU A 481 20.23 5.50 -0.84
CA LEU A 481 19.23 6.36 -1.44
C LEU A 481 18.82 7.51 -0.52
N VAL A 482 18.73 7.26 0.79
CA VAL A 482 18.45 8.32 1.78
C VAL A 482 19.68 9.18 1.99
N THR A 483 20.85 8.58 2.11
CA THR A 483 22.14 9.30 2.28
C THR A 483 22.39 10.28 1.13
N GLU A 484 22.16 9.87 -0.12
CA GLU A 484 22.33 10.73 -1.29
C GLU A 484 21.24 11.81 -1.37
N ALA A 485 20.00 11.46 -1.01
CA ALA A 485 18.86 12.40 -1.03
C ALA A 485 19.02 13.56 -0.03
N THR A 486 19.64 13.30 1.12
CA THR A 486 19.88 14.30 2.17
C THR A 486 21.19 15.08 1.99
N GLY A 487 21.91 14.86 0.88
CA GLY A 487 23.20 15.46 0.62
C GLY A 487 24.27 15.06 1.65
N ALA A 488 24.24 13.82 2.09
CA ALA A 488 25.07 13.23 3.14
C ALA A 488 24.97 13.95 4.51
N GLY A 489 23.87 14.65 4.76
CA GLY A 489 23.59 15.23 6.07
C GLY A 489 22.86 14.29 7.03
N GLN A 490 22.32 13.19 6.51
CA GLN A 490 21.67 12.10 7.24
C GLN A 490 22.02 10.78 6.56
N LEU A 491 22.42 9.78 7.35
CA LEU A 491 22.62 8.40 6.92
C LEU A 491 21.45 7.58 7.43
N GLN A 492 20.97 6.64 6.63
CA GLN A 492 20.00 5.65 7.10
C GLN A 492 20.58 4.25 6.94
N TYR A 493 20.46 3.47 7.98
CA TYR A 493 20.87 2.07 8.00
C TYR A 493 19.67 1.18 8.25
N VAL A 494 19.61 0.04 7.54
CA VAL A 494 18.49 -0.91 7.63
C VAL A 494 19.01 -2.29 8.00
N LYS A 495 18.24 -2.99 8.85
CA LYS A 495 18.50 -4.36 9.25
C LYS A 495 17.23 -5.17 9.15
N THR A 496 17.32 -6.31 8.50
CA THR A 496 16.20 -7.24 8.36
C THR A 496 16.28 -8.28 9.47
N LEU A 497 15.25 -8.37 10.30
CA LEU A 497 15.13 -9.35 11.38
C LEU A 497 14.16 -10.44 10.98
N ALA A 498 14.59 -11.71 11.08
CA ALA A 498 13.71 -12.87 10.98
C ALA A 498 13.06 -13.12 12.35
N LEU A 499 11.74 -13.08 12.43
CA LEU A 499 11.00 -13.50 13.63
C LEU A 499 10.77 -15.01 13.56
N GLU A 500 11.37 -15.78 14.50
CA GLU A 500 11.07 -17.19 14.65
C GLU A 500 9.61 -17.38 15.11
N GLY A 501 8.80 -18.08 14.31
CA GLY A 501 7.46 -18.55 14.69
C GLY A 501 6.26 -17.76 14.18
N ALA A 502 6.43 -16.58 13.58
CA ALA A 502 5.41 -15.91 12.78
C ALA A 502 5.82 -16.03 11.31
N GLY A 503 5.02 -16.68 10.48
CA GLY A 503 5.31 -16.82 9.06
C GLY A 503 5.59 -15.45 8.43
N GLU A 504 6.73 -15.31 7.77
CA GLU A 504 7.16 -14.27 6.82
C GLU A 504 6.95 -12.77 7.17
N ASP A 505 6.68 -12.39 8.41
CA ASP A 505 6.72 -10.98 8.81
C ASP A 505 8.17 -10.56 9.08
N LEU A 506 8.82 -10.01 8.04
CA LEU A 506 10.13 -9.36 8.14
C LEU A 506 9.95 -8.00 8.80
N LEU A 507 10.33 -7.87 10.06
CA LEU A 507 10.51 -6.57 10.71
C LEU A 507 11.79 -5.94 10.14
N VAL A 508 11.66 -4.81 9.46
CA VAL A 508 12.79 -4.00 9.01
C VAL A 508 13.00 -2.91 10.04
N ASP A 509 13.99 -3.08 10.92
CA ASP A 509 14.44 -2.01 11.79
C ASP A 509 15.31 -1.04 10.98
N HIS A 510 15.04 0.25 11.08
CA HIS A 510 15.89 1.28 10.50
C HIS A 510 16.45 2.19 11.58
N VAL A 511 17.66 2.67 11.33
CA VAL A 511 18.37 3.62 12.17
C VAL A 511 18.74 4.83 11.34
N ASP A 512 18.24 5.99 11.75
CA ASP A 512 18.60 7.28 11.14
C ASP A 512 19.75 7.93 11.90
N VAL A 513 20.79 8.35 11.19
CA VAL A 513 21.95 9.03 11.77
C VAL A 513 22.11 10.42 11.17
N PHE A 514 21.75 11.43 11.92
CA PHE A 514 22.00 12.82 11.56
C PHE A 514 23.46 13.19 11.78
N LEU A 515 24.05 13.96 10.86
CA LEU A 515 25.47 14.27 10.91
C LEU A 515 25.69 15.75 11.22
N ASP A 516 26.45 16.02 12.30
CA ASP A 516 26.84 17.36 12.78
C ASP A 516 25.68 18.24 13.24
N VAL A 517 24.57 18.23 12.53
CA VAL A 517 23.43 19.12 12.71
C VAL A 517 22.14 18.32 12.64
N MET A 518 21.29 18.45 13.64
CA MET A 518 19.91 17.94 13.57
C MET A 518 19.10 18.86 12.67
N ARG A 519 18.85 18.39 11.43
CA ARG A 519 18.14 19.17 10.39
C ARG A 519 16.67 18.80 10.34
N MET A 520 15.87 19.50 11.09
CA MET A 520 14.40 19.42 11.05
C MET A 520 13.82 20.75 10.50
N ASP A 521 12.78 21.31 11.09
CA ASP A 521 12.27 22.61 10.68
C ASP A 521 13.32 23.74 10.90
N HIS A 522 14.18 23.55 11.89
CA HIS A 522 15.37 24.37 12.17
C HIS A 522 16.63 23.53 12.23
N ASP A 523 17.78 24.17 12.13
CA ASP A 523 19.09 23.52 12.24
C ASP A 523 19.62 23.66 13.66
N LEU A 524 19.87 22.54 14.36
CA LEU A 524 20.50 22.50 15.67
C LEU A 524 21.89 21.87 15.56
N ASP A 525 22.94 22.68 15.72
CA ASP A 525 24.33 22.21 15.74
C ASP A 525 24.66 21.59 17.10
N VAL A 526 24.95 20.29 17.10
CA VAL A 526 25.22 19.54 18.34
C VAL A 526 26.67 19.05 18.44
N ARG A 527 27.54 19.38 17.48
CA ARG A 527 28.91 18.87 17.38
C ARG A 527 29.72 19.00 18.66
N GLU A 528 29.71 20.17 19.27
CA GLU A 528 30.48 20.44 20.51
C GLU A 528 29.81 19.88 21.75
N ARG A 529 28.53 19.49 21.66
CA ARG A 529 27.68 19.04 22.77
C ARG A 529 27.53 17.54 22.88
N LEU A 530 28.02 16.77 21.89
CA LEU A 530 27.96 15.29 21.90
C LEU A 530 28.79 14.64 23.04
N LEU A 531 29.63 15.41 23.74
CA LEU A 531 30.47 14.95 24.84
C LEU A 531 29.81 15.09 26.22
N ILE A 532 28.60 15.67 26.30
CA ILE A 532 27.90 15.94 27.58
C ILE A 532 27.38 14.63 28.18
N ASP A 533 26.82 13.75 27.37
CA ASP A 533 26.38 12.40 27.75
C ASP A 533 27.02 11.36 26.84
N ASP A 534 27.26 10.19 27.39
CA ASP A 534 27.92 9.09 26.67
C ASP A 534 27.01 8.32 25.71
N TYR A 535 25.66 8.41 25.85
CA TYR A 535 24.69 7.63 25.11
C TYR A 535 23.63 8.47 24.38
N ALA A 536 23.31 9.69 24.85
CA ALA A 536 22.29 10.52 24.27
C ALA A 536 22.75 11.99 24.10
N ILE A 537 22.05 12.76 23.26
CA ILE A 537 22.19 14.21 23.28
C ILE A 537 21.75 14.75 24.66
N SER A 538 22.25 15.90 25.09
CA SER A 538 21.92 16.43 26.41
C SER A 538 20.40 16.62 26.60
N PRO A 539 19.88 16.60 27.84
CA PRO A 539 18.46 16.87 28.08
C PRO A 539 17.99 18.22 27.50
N ALA A 540 18.86 19.22 27.50
CA ALA A 540 18.58 20.53 26.94
C ALA A 540 18.43 20.48 25.38
N ASP A 541 19.30 19.72 24.70
CA ASP A 541 19.22 19.52 23.25
C ASP A 541 17.99 18.67 22.87
N ALA A 542 17.68 17.65 23.66
CA ALA A 542 16.47 16.82 23.48
C ALA A 542 15.20 17.68 23.63
N PHE A 543 15.15 18.56 24.61
CA PHE A 543 14.03 19.50 24.83
C PHE A 543 13.82 20.44 23.65
N VAL A 544 14.89 21.13 23.19
CA VAL A 544 14.79 22.02 22.04
C VAL A 544 14.49 21.23 20.76
N GLY A 545 15.09 20.05 20.60
CA GLY A 545 14.85 19.15 19.47
C GLY A 545 13.37 18.79 19.30
N LYS A 546 12.64 18.58 20.39
CA LYS A 546 11.20 18.28 20.39
C LYS A 546 10.30 19.50 20.14
N LEU A 547 10.77 20.69 20.47
CA LEU A 547 9.98 21.93 20.35
C LEU A 547 10.30 22.76 19.10
N GLN A 548 11.33 22.42 18.33
CA GLN A 548 11.73 23.19 17.14
C GLN A 548 10.78 23.02 15.93
N ILE A 549 9.81 22.12 16.01
CA ILE A 549 8.92 21.74 14.93
C ILE A 549 7.77 22.74 14.76
N GLY A 550 7.38 23.02 13.52
CA GLY A 550 6.30 23.96 13.21
C GLY A 550 4.90 23.45 13.54
N ARG A 551 4.72 22.12 13.64
CA ARG A 551 3.47 21.47 14.00
C ARG A 551 3.73 20.47 15.10
N LEU A 552 3.48 20.87 16.34
CA LEU A 552 3.61 20.01 17.50
C LEU A 552 2.54 18.90 17.43
N ASN A 553 2.96 17.64 17.54
CA ASN A 553 2.06 16.48 17.64
C ASN A 553 1.96 16.00 19.10
N MET A 554 1.01 15.09 19.39
CA MET A 554 0.78 14.58 20.73
C MET A 554 1.98 13.78 21.27
N LYS A 555 2.73 13.06 20.43
CA LYS A 555 3.92 12.31 20.85
C LYS A 555 5.03 13.26 21.33
N ASP A 556 5.28 14.35 20.61
CA ASP A 556 6.31 15.32 20.97
C ASP A 556 5.89 16.13 22.20
N ALA A 557 4.61 16.50 22.35
CA ALA A 557 4.10 17.11 23.57
C ALA A 557 4.27 16.19 24.79
N HIS A 558 3.99 14.90 24.64
CA HIS A 558 4.19 13.88 25.65
C HIS A 558 5.66 13.76 26.06
N ASP A 559 6.57 13.70 25.07
CA ASP A 559 8.02 13.62 25.31
C ASP A 559 8.53 14.85 26.09
N VAL A 560 8.06 16.05 25.73
CA VAL A 560 8.42 17.29 26.46
C VAL A 560 7.91 17.28 27.90
N ILE A 561 6.66 16.87 28.12
CA ILE A 561 6.07 16.78 29.46
C ILE A 561 6.84 15.79 30.33
N ALA A 562 7.13 14.59 29.77
CA ALA A 562 7.89 13.56 30.47
C ALA A 562 9.30 14.04 30.87
N LEU A 563 10.01 14.66 29.93
CA LEU A 563 11.34 15.20 30.16
C LEU A 563 11.32 16.29 31.25
N VAL A 564 10.40 17.25 31.17
CA VAL A 564 10.27 18.35 32.13
C VAL A 564 9.75 17.84 33.50
N LYS A 565 8.95 16.78 33.54
CA LYS A 565 8.47 16.13 34.76
C LYS A 565 9.63 15.52 35.54
N ASP A 566 10.49 14.76 34.88
CA ASP A 566 11.48 13.92 35.52
C ASP A 566 12.86 14.60 35.66
N VAL A 567 13.30 15.38 34.66
CA VAL A 567 14.62 16.01 34.66
C VAL A 567 14.58 17.39 35.34
N PRO A 568 15.45 17.67 36.32
CA PRO A 568 15.46 18.95 36.99
C PRO A 568 15.98 20.08 36.11
N VAL A 569 15.37 21.26 36.24
CA VAL A 569 15.79 22.51 35.58
C VAL A 569 16.90 23.17 36.40
N ARG A 570 18.08 23.42 35.76
CA ARG A 570 19.29 23.96 36.45
C ARG A 570 20.07 24.92 35.51
N GLU A 571 21.12 25.53 36.05
CA GLU A 571 22.10 26.30 35.26
C GLU A 571 23.23 25.45 34.69
N ALA A 572 23.48 24.26 35.26
CA ALA A 572 24.54 23.36 34.79
C ALA A 572 24.17 22.69 33.46
N ASP A 573 25.17 22.55 32.59
CA ASP A 573 25.04 21.83 31.34
C ASP A 573 25.61 20.40 31.49
N ASP A 574 24.80 19.50 31.96
CA ASP A 574 25.18 18.13 32.25
C ASP A 574 24.09 17.11 31.81
N GLU A 575 24.40 15.81 31.92
CA GLU A 575 23.49 14.71 31.53
C GLU A 575 22.29 14.55 32.50
N HIS A 576 22.20 15.31 33.57
CA HIS A 576 21.20 15.16 34.63
C HIS A 576 20.26 16.37 34.75
N SER A 577 20.40 17.38 33.91
CA SER A 577 19.63 18.60 34.02
C SER A 577 19.22 19.23 32.68
N LEU A 578 18.06 19.89 32.72
CA LEU A 578 17.67 20.83 31.66
C LEU A 578 18.40 22.14 31.90
N CYS A 579 19.48 22.37 31.17
CA CYS A 579 20.30 23.59 31.28
C CYS A 579 19.53 24.79 30.72
N VAL A 580 19.01 25.65 31.60
CA VAL A 580 18.21 26.83 31.20
C VAL A 580 19.01 27.83 30.36
N PRO A 581 20.26 28.20 30.74
CA PRO A 581 21.06 29.10 29.91
C PRO A 581 21.34 28.55 28.51
N CYS A 582 21.57 27.23 28.40
CA CYS A 582 21.85 26.59 27.11
C CYS A 582 20.61 26.63 26.19
N ILE A 583 19.43 26.29 26.74
CA ILE A 583 18.15 26.36 26.00
C ILE A 583 17.90 27.81 25.55
N ALA A 584 18.06 28.77 26.45
CA ALA A 584 17.83 30.18 26.17
C ALA A 584 18.79 30.71 25.08
N ALA A 585 20.09 30.40 25.17
CA ALA A 585 21.09 30.80 24.19
C ALA A 585 20.83 30.18 22.81
N THR A 586 20.48 28.88 22.76
CA THR A 586 20.14 28.18 21.50
C THR A 586 18.93 28.83 20.84
N CYS A 587 17.86 29.09 21.55
CA CYS A 587 16.68 29.78 21.01
C CYS A 587 16.97 31.24 20.61
N ALA A 588 17.82 31.96 21.34
CA ALA A 588 18.17 33.33 21.02
C ALA A 588 19.09 33.47 19.79
N ALA A 589 19.75 32.40 19.36
CA ALA A 589 20.62 32.43 18.17
C ALA A 589 19.82 32.56 16.87
N ASP A 590 18.64 31.97 16.76
CA ASP A 590 17.76 32.00 15.57
C ASP A 590 16.36 32.49 15.91
N TRP A 591 15.86 33.48 15.15
CA TRP A 591 14.53 34.08 15.37
C TRP A 591 13.40 33.07 15.09
N GLY A 592 13.52 32.21 14.09
CA GLY A 592 12.49 31.24 13.74
C GLY A 592 12.35 30.16 14.81
N LEU A 593 13.49 29.63 15.27
CA LEU A 593 13.54 28.67 16.38
C LEU A 593 12.94 29.25 17.66
N TYR A 594 13.27 30.50 17.98
CA TYR A 594 12.68 31.21 19.14
C TYR A 594 11.16 31.29 19.05
N GLU A 595 10.60 31.67 17.89
CA GLU A 595 9.15 31.79 17.70
C GLU A 595 8.45 30.42 17.82
N ASP A 596 9.03 29.36 17.22
CA ASP A 596 8.40 28.04 17.22
C ASP A 596 8.53 27.35 18.59
N VAL A 597 9.67 27.45 19.28
CA VAL A 597 9.83 26.88 20.63
C VAL A 597 8.87 27.54 21.62
N LEU A 598 8.75 28.87 21.63
CA LEU A 598 7.82 29.55 22.54
C LEU A 598 6.36 29.21 22.24
N ALA A 599 5.98 29.19 20.96
CA ALA A 599 4.64 28.84 20.57
C ALA A 599 4.29 27.37 20.96
N ASN A 600 5.27 26.47 20.89
CA ASN A 600 5.07 25.07 21.27
C ASN A 600 5.07 24.88 22.79
N ILE A 601 5.86 25.64 23.56
CA ILE A 601 5.73 25.66 25.03
C ILE A 601 4.31 26.08 25.46
N GLU A 602 3.74 27.13 24.83
CA GLU A 602 2.35 27.53 25.11
C GLU A 602 1.33 26.42 24.79
N LYS A 603 1.51 25.69 23.67
CA LYS A 603 0.64 24.56 23.34
C LYS A 603 0.78 23.44 24.37
N VAL A 604 2.00 23.10 24.79
CA VAL A 604 2.24 22.08 25.83
C VAL A 604 1.56 22.47 27.14
N LEU A 605 1.63 23.76 27.54
CA LEU A 605 0.95 24.26 28.77
C LEU A 605 -0.57 24.07 28.69
N VAL A 606 -1.18 24.29 27.52
CA VAL A 606 -2.64 24.07 27.31
C VAL A 606 -2.99 22.58 27.35
N LEU A 607 -2.12 21.72 26.84
CA LEU A 607 -2.36 20.27 26.78
C LEU A 607 -2.11 19.54 28.09
N LEU A 608 -1.58 20.18 29.13
CA LEU A 608 -1.26 19.52 30.41
C LEU A 608 -2.46 18.82 31.05
N ASP A 609 -3.68 19.30 30.78
CA ASP A 609 -4.91 18.70 31.29
C ASP A 609 -5.33 17.41 30.57
N ASP A 610 -4.78 17.14 29.39
CA ASP A 610 -5.06 15.95 28.60
C ASP A 610 -4.17 14.75 28.99
N PHE A 611 -3.17 14.97 29.88
CA PHE A 611 -2.24 13.93 30.34
C PHE A 611 -2.53 13.50 31.78
N GLU A 612 -2.34 12.20 32.05
CA GLU A 612 -2.49 11.60 33.37
C GLU A 612 -1.32 12.01 34.31
N LEU A 613 -1.41 13.18 34.90
CA LEU A 613 -0.45 13.72 35.86
C LEU A 613 -1.17 13.98 37.20
N ASP A 614 -0.51 13.67 38.32
CA ASP A 614 -1.00 14.10 39.58
C ASP A 614 -0.83 15.63 39.78
N ASP A 615 -1.49 16.20 40.82
CA ASP A 615 -1.49 17.65 41.06
C ASP A 615 -0.08 18.21 41.33
N GLU A 616 0.82 17.43 41.95
CA GLU A 616 2.19 17.84 42.26
C GLU A 616 3.05 17.80 40.97
N GLU A 617 2.91 16.75 40.15
CA GLU A 617 3.60 16.61 38.89
C GLU A 617 3.19 17.73 37.92
N ARG A 618 1.90 17.97 37.79
CA ARG A 618 1.35 19.04 36.95
C ARG A 618 1.88 20.41 37.37
N ALA A 619 1.85 20.73 38.67
CA ALA A 619 2.39 21.97 39.17
C ALA A 619 3.91 22.07 39.00
N ARG A 620 4.63 20.93 38.99
CA ARG A 620 6.07 20.88 38.73
C ARG A 620 6.39 21.19 37.30
N VAL A 621 5.71 20.54 36.36
CA VAL A 621 5.88 20.76 34.91
C VAL A 621 5.57 22.21 34.54
N LEU A 622 4.44 22.74 35.02
CA LEU A 622 4.04 24.13 34.79
C LEU A 622 5.12 25.11 35.27
N ARG A 623 5.57 25.01 36.52
CA ARG A 623 6.62 25.90 37.06
C ARG A 623 7.93 25.80 36.25
N ARG A 624 8.34 24.59 35.84
CA ARG A 624 9.59 24.38 35.09
C ARG A 624 9.52 24.96 33.68
N LEU A 625 8.40 24.77 32.98
CA LEU A 625 8.17 25.36 31.65
C LEU A 625 8.13 26.90 31.72
N GLU A 626 7.50 27.46 32.75
CA GLU A 626 7.49 28.93 32.96
C GLU A 626 8.91 29.50 33.20
N VAL A 627 9.75 28.80 33.96
CA VAL A 627 11.15 29.18 34.17
C VAL A 627 11.94 29.17 32.86
N ILE A 628 11.80 28.11 32.07
CA ILE A 628 12.47 27.98 30.76
C ILE A 628 11.99 29.08 29.83
N ARG A 629 10.67 29.29 29.71
CA ARG A 629 10.07 30.34 28.91
C ARG A 629 10.59 31.72 29.25
N ALA A 630 10.56 32.05 30.52
CA ALA A 630 11.03 33.37 31.00
C ALA A 630 12.52 33.59 30.71
N ALA A 631 13.35 32.56 30.77
CA ALA A 631 14.76 32.63 30.42
C ALA A 631 14.98 32.86 28.93
N ILE A 632 14.23 32.12 28.05
CA ILE A 632 14.28 32.31 26.60
C ILE A 632 13.89 33.75 26.23
N GLU A 633 12.85 34.31 26.87
CA GLU A 633 12.41 35.68 26.61
C GLU A 633 13.44 36.73 27.08
N ALA A 634 14.08 36.49 28.21
CA ALA A 634 15.03 37.42 28.83
C ALA A 634 16.41 37.39 28.17
N GLU A 635 16.79 36.31 27.50
CA GLU A 635 18.12 36.18 26.86
C GLU A 635 18.41 37.26 25.86
N GLU A 636 19.68 37.71 25.76
CA GLU A 636 20.09 38.81 24.87
C GLU A 636 20.10 38.33 23.41
N LYS A 637 19.40 39.05 22.51
CA LYS A 637 19.25 38.69 21.10
C LYS A 637 20.28 39.36 20.24
N PRO A 638 21.01 38.63 19.37
CA PRO A 638 22.00 39.20 18.43
C PRO A 638 21.37 40.21 17.47
N VAL A 639 22.22 41.07 16.87
CA VAL A 639 21.78 42.08 15.89
C VAL A 639 21.05 41.47 14.70
N GLY A 640 21.54 40.33 14.19
CA GLY A 640 20.92 39.60 13.09
C GLY A 640 19.51 39.15 13.43
N TRP A 641 19.30 38.60 14.64
CA TRP A 641 18.00 38.19 15.16
C TRP A 641 17.03 39.39 15.21
N ARG A 642 17.48 40.53 15.75
CA ARG A 642 16.66 41.76 15.83
C ARG A 642 16.26 42.31 14.47
N LEU A 643 17.12 42.17 13.47
CA LEU A 643 16.81 42.55 12.08
C LEU A 643 15.80 41.56 11.47
N ARG A 644 15.97 40.28 11.70
CA ARG A 644 15.05 39.24 11.25
C ARG A 644 13.67 39.41 11.86
N ALA A 645 13.57 39.69 13.16
CA ALA A 645 12.32 39.94 13.86
C ALA A 645 11.49 41.10 13.26
N ARG A 646 12.13 42.11 12.66
CA ARG A 646 11.45 43.22 11.95
C ARG A 646 10.76 42.78 10.69
N VAL A 647 11.29 41.77 10.02
CA VAL A 647 10.67 41.13 8.83
C VAL A 647 9.55 40.21 9.26
N GLY A 648 9.74 39.55 10.39
CA GLY A 648 8.77 38.64 10.99
C GLY A 648 8.36 37.47 10.06
N ARG A 649 7.11 37.07 10.14
CA ARG A 649 6.52 35.93 9.39
C ARG A 649 6.25 36.24 7.90
N ARG A 650 6.64 37.42 7.39
CA ARG A 650 6.45 37.80 5.96
C ARG A 650 7.37 37.03 5.02
N VAL A 651 8.44 36.44 5.51
CA VAL A 651 9.39 35.61 4.77
C VAL A 651 9.50 34.28 5.51
N ALA A 652 9.54 33.18 4.79
CA ALA A 652 9.69 31.85 5.37
C ALA A 652 10.85 31.80 6.37
N TRP A 653 10.63 31.21 7.55
CA TRP A 653 11.60 31.17 8.65
C TRP A 653 11.95 29.75 9.09
N ARG A 654 11.28 28.74 8.53
CA ARG A 654 11.51 27.33 8.80
C ARG A 654 11.48 26.53 7.52
N ARG A 655 12.05 25.34 7.54
CA ARG A 655 11.82 24.33 6.52
C ARG A 655 10.46 23.69 6.84
N SER A 656 9.64 23.44 5.84
CA SER A 656 8.42 22.66 6.03
C SER A 656 8.78 21.19 5.86
N ILE A 657 9.06 20.52 6.95
CA ILE A 657 9.13 19.05 6.98
C ILE A 657 7.73 18.60 7.40
N GLU A 658 6.97 18.02 6.48
CA GLU A 658 5.66 17.48 6.82
C GLU A 658 5.84 16.19 7.62
N ASP A 659 5.19 16.11 8.77
CA ASP A 659 5.18 14.94 9.65
C ASP A 659 4.59 13.73 8.92
N GLN A 660 5.32 12.62 8.87
CA GLN A 660 4.96 11.43 8.10
C GLN A 660 4.02 10.48 8.83
N ASP A 661 3.88 10.61 10.13
CA ASP A 661 3.13 9.65 10.95
C ASP A 661 1.61 9.90 11.03
N GLY A 662 1.06 10.93 10.42
CA GLY A 662 -0.38 11.18 10.32
C GLY A 662 -1.17 11.06 11.63
N THR A 663 -0.52 11.14 12.79
CA THR A 663 -1.14 11.06 14.10
C THR A 663 -1.44 12.47 14.60
N ASP A 664 -2.70 12.69 14.91
CA ASP A 664 -3.35 13.82 15.60
C ASP A 664 -2.55 15.12 15.69
N VAL A 665 -2.51 15.84 14.57
CA VAL A 665 -1.99 17.21 14.52
C VAL A 665 -2.97 18.10 15.26
N ILE A 666 -2.50 18.81 16.27
CA ILE A 666 -3.28 19.83 16.97
C ILE A 666 -3.67 20.91 15.96
N ALA A 667 -4.97 21.13 15.78
CA ALA A 667 -5.54 21.93 14.70
C ALA A 667 -4.82 23.29 14.50
N PRO A 668 -4.54 23.70 13.25
CA PRO A 668 -3.77 24.92 12.94
C PRO A 668 -4.53 26.23 13.13
N GLU A 669 -5.77 26.22 13.63
CA GLU A 669 -6.64 27.38 13.71
C GLU A 669 -6.55 28.17 15.02
N TRP A 670 -5.75 27.73 15.98
CA TRP A 670 -5.65 28.41 17.27
C TRP A 670 -4.57 29.51 17.23
N ASP A 671 -4.98 30.76 17.02
CA ASP A 671 -4.12 31.96 17.19
C ASP A 671 -4.29 32.48 18.61
N TRP A 672 -3.48 31.95 19.53
CA TRP A 672 -3.47 32.32 20.95
C TRP A 672 -3.44 33.83 21.24
N ARG A 673 -2.92 34.65 20.28
CA ARG A 673 -2.89 36.12 20.39
C ARG A 673 -4.25 36.76 20.09
N ARG A 674 -5.18 36.04 19.46
CA ARG A 674 -6.55 36.48 19.20
C ARG A 674 -7.55 36.06 20.28
N ASP A 675 -7.30 34.90 20.92
CA ASP A 675 -8.30 34.25 21.79
C ASP A 675 -8.08 34.48 23.28
N LEU A 676 -6.98 35.15 23.68
CA LEU A 676 -6.67 35.56 25.05
C LEU A 676 -6.59 37.10 25.25
N GLY A 677 -7.16 37.88 24.35
CA GLY A 677 -7.23 39.34 24.40
C GLY A 677 -8.46 39.89 25.07
#